data_08dec2edae3c95c1895107e6cdfe269c
#
_entry.id   08dec2edae3c95c1895107e6cdfe269c
#
_cell.length_a   1.000
_cell.length_b   1.000
_cell.length_c   1.000
_cell.angle_alpha   90.00
_cell.angle_beta   90.00
_cell.angle_gamma   90.00
#
_symmetry.space_group_name_H-M   'P 1'
#
loop_
_entity.id
_entity.type
_entity.pdbx_description
1 polymer ?
#
loop_
_entity_poly.entity_id
_entity_poly.type
_entity_poly.pdbx_seq_one_letter_code
_entity_poly.pdbx_strand_id
1 'polypeptide(L)'
;MLQIYVITLIIFVYTLSFIKFAILVNNTTKLMRKLYFWAVAALVLLASCNNAKPSFVRVEDGKFVSDDNYPSYFAGTNFWYGAILGSEGQGGDRERLAKELDLLKESGMVNLRVLVGGDGPDGVQQRICPTLQKAPGVYNDTIFWGLDYFLAELGKRDMKAVLYINNSWEWSGGYGMYLEWAGEGEAVLPSVVGYQEYIKSVSRFITCDKAKELFANHVKHVVSRTNTVTGKPYKDDPAIFSWQIGNEPRCFSHDPVNQQMFADWMWETAALIKSIDPNHMVSSGSEGYHGCEQNFDLFEKIHSCPDIDYMNIHIWPYNWSWVREKTLATNLDKAIENTDAYIDAHLEIAARHGKPVVLEEFGFPRDDFQFAKGTPTTCRDKYYEHVLQRIVESAREGGLFAGLNFWGWGGLAEQSETNTYWQPGDDYCGDPAQEQQGLNSVYASDESTMTIIRTAASQMEEAQKPTAYFPLENDGLYFGDSPHVLKVKVASREDMRAEVVMTLTTDLKAPVETFSRRVKLNKGDTELAYDLDLTPGFYEAVLELVECDGTRRELARTNIGCKPERIESPQDKQEDFDEFWNQTLAELATTAPEYKLTLLKEHSNDVRRTYRVDMIGFGGEPTCGILVEPVAEGCYETVVHYMGYGGEVWYPHPSATPERVDFIFCNRNQALNRKPGEDNYWLTRGLESKETYYYRGVFADAVRAVDFVCSRKKVDQDRLFAEGGSQGGAITLVAAALDHRLDIIAPSVPFLSDYRDYFQIVEWPGNWLLEAAQQRGMSEDELYTLLSYFDVKNFTDRIQCPVIMAFGLQDVTCPPHTNFAGFNMIQSPKRWVCYPHCGHSLWNVPEWPEEMEAWFKKHSKL
;
A
#
# COMPACT_ATOMS: atom_id res chain seq x y z
N MET A 1 16.47 40.87 -9.35
CA MET A 1 15.66 41.49 -10.41
C MET A 1 16.27 42.81 -10.92
N LEU A 2 16.66 43.77 -10.11
CA LEU A 2 17.27 45.03 -10.58
C LEU A 2 18.57 44.83 -11.38
N GLN A 3 19.44 43.91 -10.93
CA GLN A 3 20.68 43.58 -11.64
C GLN A 3 20.42 42.89 -13.00
N ILE A 4 19.44 42.02 -13.09
CA ILE A 4 19.02 41.36 -14.36
C ILE A 4 18.40 42.38 -15.30
N TYR A 5 17.59 43.31 -14.78
CA TYR A 5 17.00 44.39 -15.56
C TYR A 5 18.10 45.36 -16.09
N VAL A 6 19.09 45.68 -15.25
CA VAL A 6 20.23 46.49 -15.65
C VAL A 6 21.12 45.79 -16.69
N ILE A 7 21.39 44.51 -16.51
CA ILE A 7 22.16 43.70 -17.49
C ILE A 7 21.37 43.59 -18.81
N THR A 8 20.04 43.33 -18.76
CA THR A 8 19.19 43.26 -19.93
C THR A 8 19.10 44.58 -20.64
N LEU A 9 19.03 45.71 -19.90
CA LEU A 9 19.03 47.08 -20.49
C LEU A 9 20.39 47.42 -21.08
N ILE A 10 21.48 47.06 -20.44
CA ILE A 10 22.87 47.23 -20.97
C ILE A 10 23.03 46.42 -22.26
N ILE A 11 22.63 45.15 -22.27
CA ILE A 11 22.67 44.28 -23.48
C ILE A 11 21.79 44.89 -24.55
N PHE A 12 20.61 45.38 -24.26
CA PHE A 12 19.69 46.02 -25.21
C PHE A 12 20.32 47.29 -25.80
N VAL A 13 20.92 48.14 -25.00
CA VAL A 13 21.60 49.37 -25.45
C VAL A 13 22.83 49.07 -26.30
N TYR A 14 23.66 48.09 -25.95
CA TYR A 14 24.79 47.65 -26.75
C TYR A 14 24.35 46.98 -28.05
N THR A 15 23.27 46.20 -28.03
CA THR A 15 22.69 45.55 -29.21
C THR A 15 22.13 46.61 -30.19
N LEU A 16 21.44 47.65 -29.69
CA LEU A 16 20.97 48.75 -30.49
C LEU A 16 22.12 49.59 -31.07
N SER A 17 23.18 49.81 -30.32
CA SER A 17 24.40 50.50 -30.81
C SER A 17 25.14 49.70 -31.85
N PHE A 18 25.17 48.36 -31.73
CA PHE A 18 25.77 47.45 -32.71
C PHE A 18 24.93 47.36 -34.00
N ILE A 19 23.60 47.43 -33.86
CA ILE A 19 22.66 47.49 -35.00
C ILE A 19 22.85 48.80 -35.80
N LYS A 20 23.03 49.95 -35.13
CA LYS A 20 23.33 51.23 -35.77
C LYS A 20 24.69 51.16 -36.47
N PHE A 21 25.71 50.55 -35.90
CA PHE A 21 27.01 50.36 -36.54
C PHE A 21 26.95 49.38 -37.72
N ALA A 22 26.21 48.29 -37.63
CA ALA A 22 26.04 47.29 -38.71
C ALA A 22 25.22 47.83 -39.90
N ILE A 23 24.32 48.79 -39.69
CA ILE A 23 23.55 49.47 -40.75
C ILE A 23 24.44 50.47 -41.50
N LEU A 24 25.50 51.01 -40.84
CA LEU A 24 26.48 51.92 -41.44
C LEU A 24 27.57 51.24 -42.26
N VAL A 25 27.77 49.92 -42.06
CA VAL A 25 28.74 49.12 -42.84
C VAL A 25 28.02 48.26 -43.84
N ASN A 26 27.99 48.71 -45.09
CA ASN A 26 27.23 48.15 -46.23
C ASN A 26 27.77 46.79 -46.76
N ASN A 27 28.34 45.91 -45.91
CA ASN A 27 28.81 44.57 -46.32
C ASN A 27 28.67 43.57 -45.16
N THR A 28 27.46 43.16 -44.82
CA THR A 28 27.24 42.09 -43.87
C THR A 28 27.18 40.72 -44.55
N THR A 29 28.18 39.87 -44.32
CA THR A 29 28.25 38.48 -44.81
C THR A 29 27.11 37.64 -44.26
N LYS A 30 26.72 36.57 -45.02
CA LYS A 30 25.68 35.59 -44.59
C LYS A 30 25.82 35.06 -43.16
N LEU A 31 27.05 35.09 -42.64
CA LEU A 31 27.40 34.67 -41.28
C LEU A 31 26.87 35.62 -40.19
N MET A 32 26.96 36.93 -40.42
CA MET A 32 26.44 37.95 -39.48
C MET A 32 24.91 37.92 -39.41
N ARG A 33 24.22 37.63 -40.51
CA ARG A 33 22.77 37.45 -40.50
C ARG A 33 22.34 36.20 -39.76
N LYS A 34 23.09 35.09 -39.85
CA LYS A 34 22.84 33.87 -39.07
C LYS A 34 23.08 34.09 -37.60
N LEU A 35 24.18 34.74 -37.17
CA LEU A 35 24.47 35.08 -35.78
C LEU A 35 23.40 35.98 -35.17
N TYR A 36 22.94 36.98 -35.96
CA TYR A 36 21.83 37.83 -35.52
C TYR A 36 20.53 37.06 -35.32
N PHE A 37 20.18 36.17 -36.25
CA PHE A 37 18.98 35.33 -36.15
C PHE A 37 19.05 34.39 -34.92
N TRP A 38 20.23 33.79 -34.65
CA TRP A 38 20.45 32.97 -33.48
C TRP A 38 20.45 33.76 -32.16
N ALA A 39 20.96 34.95 -32.14
CA ALA A 39 20.93 35.83 -30.97
C ALA A 39 19.50 36.32 -30.68
N VAL A 40 18.71 36.66 -31.68
CA VAL A 40 17.29 37.00 -31.52
C VAL A 40 16.47 35.77 -31.12
N ALA A 41 16.72 34.62 -31.71
CA ALA A 41 16.06 33.35 -31.33
C ALA A 41 16.40 32.96 -29.87
N ALA A 42 17.66 33.13 -29.44
CA ALA A 42 18.06 32.91 -28.03
C ALA A 42 17.40 33.91 -27.07
N LEU A 43 17.28 35.19 -27.47
CA LEU A 43 16.58 36.20 -26.66
C LEU A 43 15.06 35.94 -26.58
N VAL A 44 14.44 35.46 -27.67
CA VAL A 44 13.03 35.04 -27.67
C VAL A 44 12.84 33.78 -26.83
N LEU A 45 13.77 32.81 -26.88
CA LEU A 45 13.74 31.61 -26.02
C LEU A 45 13.95 31.98 -24.52
N LEU A 46 14.88 32.90 -24.20
CA LEU A 46 15.08 33.40 -22.84
C LEU A 46 13.90 34.22 -22.33
N ALA A 47 13.21 34.95 -23.21
CA ALA A 47 11.97 35.65 -22.87
C ALA A 47 10.75 34.69 -22.71
N SER A 48 10.75 33.56 -23.42
CA SER A 48 9.69 32.56 -23.30
C SER A 48 9.78 31.70 -22.03
N CYS A 49 10.99 31.56 -21.48
CA CYS A 49 11.19 30.83 -20.21
C CYS A 49 10.73 31.59 -18.95
N ASN A 50 10.37 32.88 -19.09
CA ASN A 50 10.03 33.72 -17.92
C ASN A 50 8.52 34.00 -17.73
N ASN A 51 7.63 33.32 -18.45
CA ASN A 51 6.19 33.48 -18.33
C ASN A 51 5.43 32.22 -17.96
N ALA A 52 6.06 31.25 -17.31
CA ALA A 52 5.31 30.18 -16.66
C ALA A 52 4.52 30.82 -15.51
N LYS A 53 3.20 30.66 -15.50
CA LYS A 53 2.36 31.05 -14.36
C LYS A 53 2.85 30.26 -13.13
N PRO A 54 2.90 30.89 -11.93
CA PRO A 54 3.20 30.13 -10.70
C PRO A 54 2.23 28.95 -10.59
N SER A 55 2.75 27.79 -10.27
CA SER A 55 1.94 26.59 -10.02
C SER A 55 1.68 26.46 -8.55
N PHE A 56 0.42 26.26 -8.19
CA PHE A 56 -0.02 26.05 -6.83
C PHE A 56 -0.58 24.64 -6.67
N VAL A 57 -0.35 24.04 -5.51
CA VAL A 57 -0.97 22.76 -5.16
C VAL A 57 -2.45 23.01 -4.82
N ARG A 58 -3.32 22.16 -5.32
CA ARG A 58 -4.77 22.21 -5.07
C ARG A 58 -5.29 20.79 -4.89
N VAL A 59 -6.52 20.68 -4.39
CA VAL A 59 -7.19 19.38 -4.28
C VAL A 59 -8.19 19.22 -5.43
N GLU A 60 -8.04 18.11 -6.17
CA GLU A 60 -8.98 17.68 -7.20
C GLU A 60 -9.26 16.19 -7.02
N ASP A 61 -10.52 15.79 -6.96
CA ASP A 61 -10.95 14.39 -6.81
C ASP A 61 -10.27 13.65 -5.64
N GLY A 62 -10.10 14.34 -4.50
CA GLY A 62 -9.47 13.80 -3.30
C GLY A 62 -7.95 13.66 -3.36
N LYS A 63 -7.29 14.24 -4.35
CA LYS A 63 -5.83 14.18 -4.53
C LYS A 63 -5.21 15.56 -4.58
N PHE A 64 -3.98 15.66 -4.10
CA PHE A 64 -3.15 16.84 -4.36
C PHE A 64 -2.68 16.83 -5.82
N VAL A 65 -2.89 17.92 -6.52
CA VAL A 65 -2.47 18.13 -7.89
C VAL A 65 -1.78 19.49 -8.04
N SER A 66 -0.79 19.57 -8.94
CA SER A 66 -0.10 20.81 -9.26
C SER A 66 0.37 20.79 -10.71
N ASP A 67 0.62 21.95 -11.30
CA ASP A 67 1.13 22.05 -12.66
C ASP A 67 2.66 22.00 -12.73
N ASP A 68 3.36 21.96 -11.58
CA ASP A 68 4.83 21.86 -11.44
C ASP A 68 5.31 20.48 -10.96
N ASN A 69 4.47 19.45 -11.10
CA ASN A 69 4.77 18.05 -10.71
C ASN A 69 5.09 17.85 -9.23
N TYR A 70 4.57 18.70 -8.35
CA TYR A 70 4.63 18.41 -6.92
C TYR A 70 3.87 17.10 -6.63
N PRO A 71 4.44 16.18 -5.84
CA PRO A 71 3.85 14.86 -5.66
C PRO A 71 2.47 14.90 -4.99
N SER A 72 1.55 14.04 -5.43
CA SER A 72 0.23 13.87 -4.79
C SER A 72 0.31 13.13 -3.45
N TYR A 73 1.36 12.36 -3.26
CA TYR A 73 1.70 11.67 -2.01
C TYR A 73 3.11 12.08 -1.61
N PHE A 74 3.27 12.56 -0.38
CA PHE A 74 4.54 13.11 0.05
C PHE A 74 4.89 12.70 1.49
N ALA A 75 6.19 12.66 1.75
CA ALA A 75 6.75 12.68 3.09
C ALA A 75 7.38 14.04 3.38
N GLY A 76 7.31 14.43 4.63
CA GLY A 76 7.88 15.67 5.13
C GLY A 76 8.19 15.59 6.62
N THR A 77 8.50 16.72 7.19
CA THR A 77 8.81 16.82 8.63
C THR A 77 8.34 18.14 9.22
N ASN A 78 8.18 18.16 10.53
CA ASN A 78 8.01 19.39 11.29
C ASN A 78 9.36 20.07 11.47
N PHE A 79 9.54 21.24 10.83
CA PHE A 79 10.68 22.13 10.94
C PHE A 79 10.21 23.46 11.54
N TRP A 80 9.49 23.36 12.67
CA TRP A 80 8.75 24.47 13.27
C TRP A 80 9.61 25.71 13.54
N TYR A 81 10.90 25.54 13.81
CA TYR A 81 11.83 26.64 14.09
C TYR A 81 12.50 27.22 12.83
N GLY A 82 12.06 26.85 11.63
CA GLY A 82 12.66 27.27 10.36
C GLY A 82 12.78 28.78 10.17
N ALA A 83 11.79 29.56 10.62
CA ALA A 83 11.82 31.02 10.60
C ALA A 83 12.92 31.60 11.50
N ILE A 84 13.16 31.00 12.68
CA ILE A 84 14.20 31.39 13.60
C ILE A 84 15.57 31.06 12.99
N LEU A 85 15.76 29.82 12.51
CA LEU A 85 17.03 29.36 11.93
C LEU A 85 17.41 30.16 10.67
N GLY A 86 16.42 30.56 9.85
CA GLY A 86 16.61 31.42 8.67
C GLY A 86 16.92 32.88 8.98
N SER A 87 16.80 33.33 10.27
CA SER A 87 17.01 34.69 10.67
C SER A 87 18.52 35.04 10.77
N GLU A 88 18.85 36.34 10.88
CA GLU A 88 20.18 36.85 11.23
C GLU A 88 20.27 37.19 12.73
N GLY A 89 19.23 36.84 13.50
CA GLY A 89 19.16 37.11 14.93
C GLY A 89 19.58 35.96 15.80
N GLN A 90 19.20 36.01 17.08
CA GLN A 90 19.45 34.94 18.05
C GLN A 90 18.80 33.64 17.56
N GLY A 91 19.52 32.53 17.57
CA GLY A 91 19.07 31.22 17.10
C GLY A 91 19.09 31.04 15.56
N GLY A 92 19.54 32.08 14.82
CA GLY A 92 19.68 31.99 13.36
C GLY A 92 21.01 31.35 12.96
N ASP A 93 20.95 30.45 11.98
CA ASP A 93 22.10 29.84 11.32
C ASP A 93 21.72 29.43 9.90
N ARG A 94 21.96 30.31 8.95
CA ARG A 94 21.66 30.11 7.54
C ARG A 94 22.50 29.04 6.85
N GLU A 95 23.74 28.82 7.35
CA GLU A 95 24.61 27.77 6.82
C GLU A 95 24.09 26.37 7.22
N ARG A 96 23.72 26.21 8.48
CA ARG A 96 23.04 25.01 8.98
C ARG A 96 21.73 24.79 8.22
N LEU A 97 20.90 25.82 8.08
CA LEU A 97 19.63 25.73 7.34
C LEU A 97 19.84 25.22 5.92
N ALA A 98 20.80 25.79 5.17
CA ALA A 98 21.04 25.35 3.80
C ALA A 98 21.43 23.86 3.72
N LYS A 99 22.35 23.42 4.60
CA LYS A 99 22.78 22.01 4.68
C LYS A 99 21.62 21.07 5.05
N GLU A 100 20.79 21.47 5.99
CA GLU A 100 19.64 20.66 6.43
C GLU A 100 18.58 20.55 5.34
N LEU A 101 18.31 21.64 4.60
CA LEU A 101 17.37 21.59 3.47
C LEU A 101 17.90 20.72 2.32
N ASP A 102 19.21 20.76 2.04
CA ASP A 102 19.81 19.87 1.05
C ASP A 102 19.65 18.39 1.47
N LEU A 103 19.98 18.08 2.74
CA LEU A 103 19.85 16.73 3.29
C LEU A 103 18.39 16.23 3.28
N LEU A 104 17.42 17.07 3.62
CA LEU A 104 15.99 16.73 3.57
C LEU A 104 15.55 16.46 2.12
N LYS A 105 15.95 17.31 1.17
CA LYS A 105 15.67 17.12 -0.25
C LYS A 105 16.24 15.81 -0.78
N GLU A 106 17.51 15.54 -0.48
CA GLU A 106 18.20 14.28 -0.84
C GLU A 106 17.52 13.05 -0.21
N SER A 107 16.88 13.22 0.94
CA SER A 107 16.11 12.18 1.61
C SER A 107 14.66 12.04 1.11
N GLY A 108 14.27 12.81 0.07
CA GLY A 108 12.91 12.77 -0.50
C GLY A 108 11.85 13.52 0.32
N MET A 109 12.28 14.32 1.31
CA MET A 109 11.38 15.17 2.10
C MET A 109 11.10 16.46 1.34
N VAL A 110 9.86 16.65 0.89
CA VAL A 110 9.50 17.79 0.04
C VAL A 110 8.52 18.75 0.70
N ASN A 111 7.96 18.38 1.86
CA ASN A 111 6.99 19.17 2.61
C ASN A 111 7.50 19.46 4.02
N LEU A 112 7.54 20.74 4.40
CA LEU A 112 7.98 21.15 5.72
C LEU A 112 6.86 21.91 6.44
N ARG A 113 6.51 21.48 7.65
CA ARG A 113 5.52 22.16 8.47
C ARG A 113 6.23 23.11 9.42
N VAL A 114 5.88 24.41 9.35
CA VAL A 114 6.67 25.51 9.91
C VAL A 114 5.77 26.49 10.67
N LEU A 115 6.19 26.86 11.89
CA LEU A 115 5.55 27.94 12.63
C LEU A 115 5.99 29.28 12.04
N VAL A 116 5.03 30.16 11.76
CA VAL A 116 5.38 31.53 11.31
C VAL A 116 6.14 32.32 12.38
N GLY A 117 5.94 32.00 13.64
CA GLY A 117 6.64 32.55 14.81
C GLY A 117 5.77 32.52 16.06
N GLY A 118 6.37 32.72 17.22
CA GLY A 118 5.66 32.74 18.50
C GLY A 118 5.09 34.08 18.89
N ASP A 119 4.15 34.05 19.83
CA ASP A 119 3.45 35.19 20.40
C ASP A 119 3.86 35.48 21.85
N GLY A 120 3.96 36.75 22.23
CA GLY A 120 4.25 37.19 23.57
C GLY A 120 5.68 37.72 23.78
N PRO A 121 6.04 38.13 25.01
CA PRO A 121 7.37 38.65 25.31
C PRO A 121 8.42 37.56 25.25
N ASP A 122 9.66 37.96 24.89
CA ASP A 122 10.83 37.09 24.98
C ASP A 122 11.17 36.76 26.45
N GLY A 123 11.85 35.61 26.66
CA GLY A 123 12.40 35.22 27.95
C GLY A 123 11.41 34.53 28.91
N VAL A 124 10.22 34.19 28.45
CA VAL A 124 9.30 33.32 29.22
C VAL A 124 9.83 31.90 29.23
N GLN A 125 9.94 31.30 30.42
CA GLN A 125 10.45 29.94 30.58
C GLN A 125 9.62 28.92 29.79
N GLN A 126 10.29 27.97 29.15
CA GLN A 126 9.65 26.92 28.36
C GLN A 126 8.82 27.44 27.17
N ARG A 127 9.11 28.66 26.71
CA ARG A 127 8.52 29.24 25.51
C ARG A 127 9.60 29.51 24.47
N ILE A 128 9.25 29.38 23.20
CA ILE A 128 10.20 29.69 22.11
C ILE A 128 10.67 31.14 22.15
N CYS A 129 11.91 31.40 21.80
CA CYS A 129 12.53 32.70 21.80
C CYS A 129 13.61 32.75 20.69
N PRO A 130 13.67 33.86 19.88
CA PRO A 130 12.84 35.06 19.96
C PRO A 130 11.44 34.89 19.40
N THR A 131 10.48 35.65 19.91
CA THR A 131 9.09 35.64 19.47
C THR A 131 8.89 36.54 18.24
N LEU A 132 7.89 36.24 17.44
CA LEU A 132 7.49 37.02 16.26
C LEU A 132 6.62 38.22 16.64
N GLN A 133 5.52 37.98 17.34
CA GLN A 133 4.60 39.04 17.78
C GLN A 133 4.76 39.32 19.26
N LYS A 134 5.46 40.43 19.61
CA LYS A 134 5.78 40.78 21.01
C LYS A 134 4.59 41.40 21.77
N ALA A 135 3.71 42.04 21.05
CA ALA A 135 2.45 42.64 21.52
C ALA A 135 1.51 42.71 20.31
N PRO A 136 0.19 42.94 20.50
CA PRO A 136 -0.75 42.99 19.38
C PRO A 136 -0.31 43.97 18.29
N GLY A 137 -0.04 43.44 17.07
CA GLY A 137 0.44 44.24 15.95
C GLY A 137 1.90 44.69 16.01
N VAL A 138 2.67 44.29 17.02
CA VAL A 138 4.11 44.65 17.18
C VAL A 138 4.96 43.43 16.85
N TYR A 139 5.57 43.47 15.68
CA TYR A 139 6.29 42.30 15.14
C TYR A 139 7.82 42.49 15.24
N ASN A 140 8.49 41.33 15.33
CA ASN A 140 9.91 41.19 15.21
C ASN A 140 10.30 40.91 13.75
N ASP A 141 10.72 41.98 13.04
CA ASP A 141 11.06 41.87 11.61
C ASP A 141 12.18 40.87 11.35
N THR A 142 13.09 40.63 12.32
CA THR A 142 14.19 39.67 12.17
C THR A 142 13.65 38.24 11.93
N ILE A 143 12.56 37.84 12.62
CA ILE A 143 11.91 36.55 12.43
C ILE A 143 11.17 36.49 11.10
N PHE A 144 10.50 37.57 10.71
CA PHE A 144 9.90 37.64 9.39
C PHE A 144 10.90 37.58 8.25
N TRP A 145 12.06 38.24 8.38
CA TRP A 145 13.12 38.10 7.39
C TRP A 145 13.70 36.70 7.35
N GLY A 146 13.74 36.01 8.49
CA GLY A 146 14.09 34.61 8.57
C GLY A 146 13.11 33.70 7.83
N LEU A 147 11.81 33.92 8.00
CA LEU A 147 10.76 33.21 7.26
C LEU A 147 10.83 33.49 5.74
N ASP A 148 11.05 34.77 5.36
CA ASP A 148 11.25 35.17 3.97
C ASP A 148 12.43 34.42 3.33
N TYR A 149 13.55 34.34 4.07
CA TYR A 149 14.76 33.65 3.63
C TYR A 149 14.51 32.14 3.52
N PHE A 150 13.86 31.55 4.53
CA PHE A 150 13.49 30.14 4.54
C PHE A 150 12.65 29.76 3.31
N LEU A 151 11.59 30.48 3.02
CA LEU A 151 10.75 30.26 1.84
C LEU A 151 11.52 30.42 0.52
N ALA A 152 12.44 31.42 0.45
CA ALA A 152 13.30 31.58 -0.72
C ALA A 152 14.25 30.39 -0.93
N GLU A 153 14.76 29.78 0.15
CA GLU A 153 15.61 28.59 0.10
C GLU A 153 14.81 27.33 -0.28
N LEU A 154 13.56 27.20 0.18
CA LEU A 154 12.66 26.12 -0.24
C LEU A 154 12.36 26.19 -1.75
N GLY A 155 12.02 27.39 -2.25
CA GLY A 155 11.73 27.61 -3.66
C GLY A 155 12.91 27.27 -4.60
N LYS A 156 14.16 27.38 -4.14
CA LYS A 156 15.37 26.96 -4.90
C LYS A 156 15.49 25.43 -5.01
N ARG A 157 14.85 24.69 -4.11
CA ARG A 157 14.94 23.24 -3.98
C ARG A 157 13.65 22.52 -4.40
N ASP A 158 12.68 23.25 -4.95
CA ASP A 158 11.34 22.72 -5.26
C ASP A 158 10.71 22.02 -4.05
N MET A 159 10.87 22.59 -2.85
CA MET A 159 10.24 22.19 -1.61
C MET A 159 9.14 23.17 -1.24
N LYS A 160 8.18 22.74 -0.44
CA LYS A 160 7.06 23.58 -0.03
C LYS A 160 6.83 23.55 1.50
N ALA A 161 6.27 24.63 2.02
CA ALA A 161 5.97 24.78 3.44
C ALA A 161 4.47 24.82 3.73
N VAL A 162 4.03 24.08 4.74
CA VAL A 162 2.77 24.33 5.47
C VAL A 162 3.07 25.36 6.55
N LEU A 163 2.44 26.52 6.49
CA LEU A 163 2.68 27.63 7.42
C LEU A 163 1.54 27.70 8.44
N TYR A 164 1.76 27.28 9.68
CA TYR A 164 0.75 27.44 10.73
C TYR A 164 0.94 28.77 11.48
N ILE A 165 -0.19 29.48 11.63
CA ILE A 165 -0.20 30.89 12.01
C ILE A 165 -0.30 31.06 13.52
N ASN A 166 -0.91 30.12 14.22
CA ASN A 166 -1.15 30.16 15.66
C ASN A 166 -0.87 28.79 16.31
N ASN A 167 -1.09 28.75 17.63
CA ASN A 167 -1.00 27.53 18.44
C ASN A 167 -2.07 27.57 19.53
N SER A 168 -2.65 26.45 19.89
CA SER A 168 -3.50 26.39 21.08
C SER A 168 -2.69 26.28 22.38
N TRP A 169 -1.42 25.84 22.25
CA TRP A 169 -0.52 25.56 23.37
C TRP A 169 0.41 26.73 23.69
N GLU A 170 0.87 26.76 24.95
CA GLU A 170 1.64 27.85 25.54
C GLU A 170 3.09 27.96 25.03
N TRP A 171 3.66 26.89 24.48
CA TRP A 171 5.08 26.89 24.12
C TRP A 171 5.46 27.90 23.02
N SER A 172 4.49 28.37 22.26
CA SER A 172 4.65 29.49 21.34
C SER A 172 3.72 30.69 21.67
N GLY A 173 3.21 30.76 22.91
CA GLY A 173 2.30 31.81 23.38
C GLY A 173 0.83 31.47 23.22
N GLY A 174 0.38 31.22 22.01
CA GLY A 174 -0.93 30.67 21.69
C GLY A 174 -2.13 31.39 22.28
N TYR A 175 -3.23 30.66 22.49
CA TYR A 175 -4.48 31.23 22.99
C TYR A 175 -4.34 32.03 24.29
N GLY A 176 -3.43 31.61 25.17
CA GLY A 176 -3.18 32.31 26.46
C GLY A 176 -2.76 33.75 26.24
N MET A 177 -1.88 34.03 25.26
CA MET A 177 -1.41 35.38 24.97
C MET A 177 -2.53 36.26 24.37
N TYR A 178 -3.34 35.70 23.47
CA TYR A 178 -4.47 36.50 22.92
C TYR A 178 -5.52 36.83 23.98
N LEU A 179 -5.75 35.95 24.96
CA LEU A 179 -6.59 36.24 26.11
C LEU A 179 -5.99 37.33 27.01
N GLU A 180 -4.70 37.27 27.31
CA GLU A 180 -4.00 38.30 28.07
C GLU A 180 -4.10 39.66 27.37
N TRP A 181 -3.82 39.69 26.05
CA TRP A 181 -3.93 40.93 25.26
C TRP A 181 -5.36 41.45 25.13
N ALA A 182 -6.35 40.55 25.23
CA ALA A 182 -7.75 40.94 25.30
C ALA A 182 -8.19 41.51 26.68
N GLY A 183 -7.33 41.41 27.71
CA GLY A 183 -7.60 41.83 29.07
C GLY A 183 -8.31 40.79 29.94
N GLU A 184 -8.28 39.54 29.56
CA GLU A 184 -8.94 38.40 30.25
C GLU A 184 -8.07 37.78 31.37
N GLY A 185 -6.95 38.37 31.72
CA GLY A 185 -6.02 37.94 32.75
C GLY A 185 -4.68 37.52 32.15
N GLU A 186 -3.69 37.23 33.00
CA GLU A 186 -2.36 36.84 32.58
C GLU A 186 -2.36 35.43 31.97
N ALA A 187 -1.54 35.22 30.93
CA ALA A 187 -1.33 33.90 30.33
C ALA A 187 -0.61 32.97 31.33
N VAL A 188 -1.19 31.80 31.56
CA VAL A 188 -0.68 30.81 32.51
C VAL A 188 0.13 29.71 31.80
N LEU A 189 1.10 29.13 32.50
CA LEU A 189 1.93 28.03 32.02
C LEU A 189 1.51 26.71 32.70
N PRO A 190 1.31 25.61 31.95
CA PRO A 190 0.96 24.31 32.54
C PRO A 190 2.00 23.81 33.56
N SER A 191 3.29 24.13 33.34
CA SER A 191 4.36 23.80 34.29
C SER A 191 4.23 24.48 35.66
N VAL A 192 3.45 25.57 35.74
CA VAL A 192 3.23 26.34 36.99
C VAL A 192 1.88 26.01 37.61
N VAL A 193 0.82 26.00 36.81
CA VAL A 193 -0.55 25.84 37.32
C VAL A 193 -1.13 24.43 37.11
N GLY A 194 -0.48 23.58 36.32
CA GLY A 194 -0.97 22.27 35.87
C GLY A 194 -1.91 22.37 34.66
N TYR A 195 -1.98 21.27 33.87
CA TYR A 195 -2.74 21.24 32.63
C TYR A 195 -4.25 21.50 32.81
N GLN A 196 -4.86 21.12 33.93
CA GLN A 196 -6.29 21.35 34.15
C GLN A 196 -6.62 22.83 34.28
N GLU A 197 -5.84 23.60 35.04
CA GLU A 197 -6.06 25.05 35.15
C GLU A 197 -5.65 25.80 33.87
N TYR A 198 -4.63 25.31 33.17
CA TYR A 198 -4.29 25.82 31.82
C TYR A 198 -5.47 25.67 30.86
N ILE A 199 -6.00 24.45 30.69
CA ILE A 199 -7.15 24.15 29.80
C ILE A 199 -8.34 25.03 30.15
N LYS A 200 -8.67 25.16 31.42
CA LYS A 200 -9.74 26.04 31.90
C LYS A 200 -9.49 27.52 31.56
N SER A 201 -8.24 27.96 31.58
CA SER A 201 -7.89 29.32 31.16
C SER A 201 -8.08 29.52 29.68
N VAL A 202 -7.49 28.65 28.82
CA VAL A 202 -7.49 28.81 27.37
C VAL A 202 -8.81 28.47 26.71
N SER A 203 -9.69 27.66 27.36
CA SER A 203 -11.05 27.37 26.85
C SER A 203 -11.91 28.63 26.67
N ARG A 204 -11.57 29.74 27.35
CA ARG A 204 -12.23 31.03 27.18
C ARG A 204 -11.95 31.71 25.84
N PHE A 205 -10.93 31.28 25.09
CA PHE A 205 -10.55 31.90 23.83
C PHE A 205 -11.72 31.93 22.84
N ILE A 206 -12.45 30.81 22.70
CA ILE A 206 -13.53 30.71 21.73
C ILE A 206 -14.72 31.62 22.06
N THR A 207 -14.91 31.97 23.32
CA THR A 207 -15.98 32.88 23.78
C THR A 207 -15.54 34.34 23.88
N CYS A 208 -14.24 34.64 23.67
CA CYS A 208 -13.68 35.97 23.75
C CYS A 208 -13.54 36.61 22.36
N ASP A 209 -14.52 37.42 21.95
CA ASP A 209 -14.51 38.07 20.62
C ASP A 209 -13.28 38.94 20.41
N LYS A 210 -12.79 39.60 21.45
CA LYS A 210 -11.61 40.46 21.35
C LYS A 210 -10.34 39.65 21.09
N ALA A 211 -10.19 38.48 21.70
CA ALA A 211 -9.06 37.59 21.43
C ALA A 211 -9.07 37.06 19.99
N LYS A 212 -10.27 36.69 19.49
CA LYS A 212 -10.47 36.26 18.09
C LYS A 212 -10.19 37.41 17.11
N GLU A 213 -10.61 38.66 17.42
CA GLU A 213 -10.31 39.86 16.60
C GLU A 213 -8.78 40.09 16.49
N LEU A 214 -8.08 39.99 17.62
CA LEU A 214 -6.60 40.15 17.65
C LEU A 214 -5.91 39.08 16.81
N PHE A 215 -6.38 37.85 16.90
CA PHE A 215 -5.88 36.75 16.05
C PHE A 215 -6.18 36.98 14.57
N ALA A 216 -7.42 37.38 14.22
CA ALA A 216 -7.77 37.71 12.84
C ALA A 216 -6.91 38.84 12.24
N ASN A 217 -6.49 39.83 13.05
CA ASN A 217 -5.58 40.88 12.62
C ASN A 217 -4.15 40.33 12.38
N HIS A 218 -3.70 39.36 13.20
CA HIS A 218 -2.44 38.66 12.96
C HIS A 218 -2.49 37.85 11.65
N VAL A 219 -3.55 37.09 11.41
CA VAL A 219 -3.77 36.36 10.14
C VAL A 219 -3.66 37.32 8.94
N LYS A 220 -4.35 38.44 8.98
CA LYS A 220 -4.29 39.46 7.89
C LYS A 220 -2.86 39.93 7.66
N HIS A 221 -2.12 40.22 8.71
CA HIS A 221 -0.76 40.73 8.61
C HIS A 221 0.21 39.69 7.99
N VAL A 222 0.13 38.45 8.44
CA VAL A 222 0.99 37.35 7.95
C VAL A 222 0.67 37.00 6.50
N VAL A 223 -0.59 36.73 6.18
CA VAL A 223 -1.00 36.26 4.84
C VAL A 223 -0.82 37.36 3.76
N SER A 224 -0.91 38.64 4.13
CA SER A 224 -0.72 39.77 3.19
C SER A 224 0.75 40.12 2.97
N ARG A 225 1.70 39.39 3.58
CA ARG A 225 3.12 39.73 3.53
C ARG A 225 3.69 39.64 2.13
N THR A 226 4.68 40.47 1.83
CA THR A 226 5.56 40.34 0.67
C THR A 226 6.93 39.90 1.14
N ASN A 227 7.44 38.81 0.57
CA ASN A 227 8.75 38.24 0.85
C ASN A 227 9.85 39.24 0.48
N THR A 228 10.67 39.63 1.44
CA THR A 228 11.73 40.68 1.25
C THR A 228 12.93 40.15 0.44
N VAL A 229 13.11 38.83 0.35
CA VAL A 229 14.22 38.21 -0.41
C VAL A 229 13.81 38.03 -1.88
N THR A 230 12.61 37.51 -2.15
CA THR A 230 12.14 37.26 -3.51
C THR A 230 11.39 38.41 -4.15
N GLY A 231 10.87 39.33 -3.33
CA GLY A 231 9.98 40.42 -3.75
C GLY A 231 8.57 39.99 -4.14
N LYS A 232 8.21 38.72 -3.92
CA LYS A 232 6.89 38.18 -4.23
C LYS A 232 5.95 38.33 -3.03
N PRO A 233 4.67 38.73 -3.23
CA PRO A 233 3.65 38.52 -2.20
C PRO A 233 3.55 37.05 -1.82
N TYR A 234 3.32 36.73 -0.54
CA TYR A 234 3.20 35.33 -0.09
C TYR A 234 2.12 34.58 -0.85
N LYS A 235 0.99 35.21 -1.13
CA LYS A 235 -0.10 34.62 -1.95
C LYS A 235 0.32 34.22 -3.38
N ASP A 236 1.46 34.72 -3.87
CA ASP A 236 1.98 34.42 -5.20
C ASP A 236 3.27 33.59 -5.14
N ASP A 237 3.64 33.07 -3.95
CA ASP A 237 4.87 32.29 -3.73
C ASP A 237 4.58 30.78 -3.72
N PRO A 238 4.93 30.04 -4.80
CA PRO A 238 4.65 28.60 -4.89
C PRO A 238 5.43 27.74 -3.88
N ALA A 239 6.38 28.30 -3.12
CA ALA A 239 7.02 27.61 -2.02
C ALA A 239 6.10 27.41 -0.80
N ILE A 240 4.95 28.09 -0.75
CA ILE A 240 3.91 27.82 0.24
C ILE A 240 2.99 26.71 -0.29
N PHE A 241 2.85 25.63 0.49
CA PHE A 241 1.92 24.54 0.23
C PHE A 241 0.50 24.91 0.66
N SER A 242 0.39 25.36 1.90
CA SER A 242 -0.89 25.76 2.50
C SER A 242 -0.69 26.69 3.69
N TRP A 243 -1.73 27.45 3.98
CA TRP A 243 -1.92 28.12 5.26
C TRP A 243 -2.60 27.16 6.22
N GLN A 244 -2.15 27.16 7.47
CA GLN A 244 -2.77 26.38 8.52
C GLN A 244 -3.22 27.31 9.65
N ILE A 245 -4.49 27.14 10.07
CA ILE A 245 -5.12 28.04 11.05
C ILE A 245 -4.33 28.05 12.35
N GLY A 246 -3.90 26.88 12.82
CA GLY A 246 -3.08 26.80 14.01
C GLY A 246 -2.42 25.43 14.20
N ASN A 247 -1.52 25.35 15.16
CA ASN A 247 -1.04 24.10 15.69
C ASN A 247 -2.04 23.56 16.70
N GLU A 248 -2.60 22.39 16.44
CA GLU A 248 -3.53 21.70 17.33
C GLU A 248 -4.66 22.57 17.89
N PRO A 249 -5.40 23.30 17.03
CA PRO A 249 -6.49 24.14 17.52
C PRO A 249 -7.55 23.29 18.21
N ARG A 250 -7.92 23.67 19.44
CA ARG A 250 -8.87 22.94 20.29
C ARG A 250 -9.96 23.85 20.84
N CYS A 251 -11.15 23.27 21.03
CA CYS A 251 -12.24 23.91 21.73
C CYS A 251 -12.01 23.93 23.26
N PHE A 252 -11.31 22.94 23.80
CA PHE A 252 -11.14 22.68 25.24
C PHE A 252 -12.48 22.62 26.00
N SER A 253 -13.55 22.18 25.34
CA SER A 253 -14.89 22.12 25.91
C SER A 253 -15.72 21.01 25.28
N HIS A 254 -16.42 20.24 26.11
CA HIS A 254 -17.43 19.28 25.64
C HIS A 254 -18.83 19.92 25.52
N ASP A 255 -18.99 21.20 25.81
CA ASP A 255 -20.27 21.92 25.64
C ASP A 255 -20.57 22.06 24.12
N PRO A 256 -21.72 21.55 23.64
CA PRO A 256 -22.08 21.64 22.22
C PRO A 256 -22.14 23.08 21.67
N VAL A 257 -22.46 24.06 22.52
CA VAL A 257 -22.48 25.47 22.11
C VAL A 257 -21.08 25.97 21.83
N ASN A 258 -20.12 25.65 22.71
CA ASN A 258 -18.73 26.03 22.52
C ASN A 258 -18.12 25.28 21.33
N GLN A 259 -18.46 24.01 21.13
CA GLN A 259 -18.04 23.25 19.95
C GLN A 259 -18.59 23.84 18.65
N GLN A 260 -19.84 24.30 18.67
CA GLN A 260 -20.41 25.02 17.52
C GLN A 260 -19.65 26.32 17.26
N MET A 261 -19.42 27.14 18.29
CA MET A 261 -18.66 28.38 18.15
C MET A 261 -17.25 28.17 17.67
N PHE A 262 -16.63 27.05 18.07
CA PHE A 262 -15.29 26.67 17.60
C PHE A 262 -15.30 26.31 16.12
N ALA A 263 -16.26 25.50 15.67
CA ALA A 263 -16.41 25.18 14.25
C ALA A 263 -16.66 26.43 13.40
N ASP A 264 -17.53 27.33 13.86
CA ASP A 264 -17.84 28.59 13.18
C ASP A 264 -16.57 29.47 13.08
N TRP A 265 -15.79 29.59 14.15
CA TRP A 265 -14.55 30.35 14.16
C TRP A 265 -13.48 29.74 13.20
N MET A 266 -13.39 28.41 13.11
CA MET A 266 -12.51 27.76 12.16
C MET A 266 -12.91 28.09 10.71
N TRP A 267 -14.22 28.06 10.42
CA TRP A 267 -14.74 28.39 9.10
C TRP A 267 -14.53 29.88 8.76
N GLU A 268 -14.81 30.79 9.69
CA GLU A 268 -14.59 32.24 9.53
C GLU A 268 -13.11 32.54 9.28
N THR A 269 -12.20 31.83 9.96
CA THR A 269 -10.76 32.01 9.79
C THR A 269 -10.28 31.47 8.43
N ALA A 270 -10.77 30.33 8.00
CA ALA A 270 -10.47 29.78 6.67
C ALA A 270 -10.96 30.73 5.56
N ALA A 271 -12.19 31.23 5.66
CA ALA A 271 -12.75 32.22 4.73
C ALA A 271 -11.94 33.52 4.71
N LEU A 272 -11.48 34.01 5.87
CA LEU A 272 -10.59 35.15 5.97
C LEU A 272 -9.30 34.94 5.20
N ILE A 273 -8.62 33.81 5.39
CA ILE A 273 -7.39 33.47 4.67
C ILE A 273 -7.65 33.43 3.17
N LYS A 274 -8.67 32.71 2.71
CA LYS A 274 -9.04 32.61 1.28
C LYS A 274 -9.40 33.97 0.67
N SER A 275 -9.96 34.89 1.45
CA SER A 275 -10.28 36.26 0.98
C SER A 275 -9.03 37.09 0.65
N ILE A 276 -7.87 36.78 1.28
CA ILE A 276 -6.59 37.44 1.07
C ILE A 276 -5.74 36.67 0.05
N ASP A 277 -5.73 35.37 0.18
CA ASP A 277 -4.96 34.45 -0.63
C ASP A 277 -5.86 33.34 -1.23
N PRO A 278 -6.37 33.54 -2.44
CA PRO A 278 -7.20 32.57 -3.14
C PRO A 278 -6.39 31.46 -3.81
N ASN A 279 -5.05 31.52 -3.81
CA ASN A 279 -4.20 30.61 -4.56
C ASN A 279 -3.78 29.39 -3.74
N HIS A 280 -3.51 29.58 -2.45
CA HIS A 280 -3.02 28.50 -1.61
C HIS A 280 -4.17 27.77 -0.90
N MET A 281 -3.90 26.52 -0.57
CA MET A 281 -4.79 25.72 0.26
C MET A 281 -4.82 26.23 1.69
N VAL A 282 -5.90 25.88 2.39
CA VAL A 282 -6.05 26.13 3.84
C VAL A 282 -6.33 24.80 4.53
N SER A 283 -5.74 24.61 5.69
CA SER A 283 -5.99 23.46 6.56
C SER A 283 -6.21 23.87 8.00
N SER A 284 -6.81 22.99 8.78
CA SER A 284 -7.15 23.26 10.17
C SER A 284 -5.95 23.20 11.12
N GLY A 285 -5.06 22.20 10.94
CA GLY A 285 -3.99 21.81 11.88
C GLY A 285 -4.49 20.98 13.06
N SER A 286 -5.66 20.35 12.91
CA SER A 286 -6.30 19.54 13.96
C SER A 286 -5.56 18.24 14.19
N GLU A 287 -5.53 17.77 15.45
CA GLU A 287 -5.07 16.40 15.78
C GLU A 287 -6.07 15.32 15.30
N GLY A 288 -7.25 15.68 14.83
CA GLY A 288 -8.33 14.74 14.55
C GLY A 288 -9.27 14.52 15.73
N TYR A 289 -9.64 13.28 16.00
CA TYR A 289 -10.56 12.89 17.09
C TYR A 289 -10.15 13.47 18.45
N HIS A 290 -8.88 13.36 18.81
CA HIS A 290 -8.36 13.89 20.08
C HIS A 290 -8.42 15.42 20.11
N GLY A 291 -8.09 16.10 19.03
CA GLY A 291 -8.16 17.56 18.92
C GLY A 291 -9.58 18.13 18.89
N CYS A 292 -10.55 17.27 18.58
CA CYS A 292 -11.98 17.61 18.58
C CYS A 292 -12.72 17.08 19.82
N GLU A 293 -12.06 17.04 20.97
CA GLU A 293 -12.63 16.63 22.26
C GLU A 293 -13.28 15.23 22.21
N GLN A 294 -12.65 14.30 21.47
CA GLN A 294 -13.16 12.94 21.24
C GLN A 294 -14.53 12.90 20.55
N ASN A 295 -14.77 13.84 19.64
CA ASN A 295 -16.03 13.99 18.91
C ASN A 295 -15.79 14.01 17.39
N PHE A 296 -16.07 12.91 16.70
CA PHE A 296 -15.97 12.81 15.26
C PHE A 296 -16.95 13.74 14.52
N ASP A 297 -18.14 14.01 15.08
CA ASP A 297 -19.10 14.92 14.44
C ASP A 297 -18.53 16.35 14.39
N LEU A 298 -17.78 16.77 15.43
CA LEU A 298 -17.09 18.06 15.44
C LEU A 298 -15.96 18.08 14.41
N PHE A 299 -15.16 17.01 14.33
CA PHE A 299 -14.10 16.87 13.33
C PHE A 299 -14.67 16.96 11.91
N GLU A 300 -15.68 16.15 11.62
CA GLU A 300 -16.35 16.16 10.32
C GLU A 300 -16.94 17.52 9.98
N LYS A 301 -17.60 18.16 10.95
CA LYS A 301 -18.17 19.48 10.78
C LYS A 301 -17.12 20.53 10.39
N ILE A 302 -16.00 20.59 11.11
CA ILE A 302 -14.91 21.54 10.78
C ILE A 302 -14.43 21.30 9.36
N HIS A 303 -14.17 20.06 9.00
CA HIS A 303 -13.59 19.70 7.71
C HIS A 303 -14.60 19.62 6.56
N SER A 304 -15.90 19.74 6.81
CA SER A 304 -16.91 19.94 5.77
C SER A 304 -16.89 21.37 5.19
N CYS A 305 -16.14 22.29 5.80
CA CYS A 305 -15.93 23.65 5.28
C CYS A 305 -15.34 23.63 3.86
N PRO A 306 -15.93 24.32 2.88
CA PRO A 306 -15.39 24.36 1.52
C PRO A 306 -14.04 25.09 1.42
N ASP A 307 -13.74 26.01 2.35
CA ASP A 307 -12.48 26.75 2.41
C ASP A 307 -11.35 26.01 3.14
N ILE A 308 -11.63 24.85 3.74
CA ILE A 308 -10.62 23.92 4.29
C ILE A 308 -10.41 22.81 3.26
N ASP A 309 -9.26 22.80 2.60
CA ASP A 309 -9.01 21.98 1.41
C ASP A 309 -8.71 20.52 1.72
N TYR A 310 -8.06 20.23 2.86
CA TYR A 310 -7.69 18.87 3.25
C TYR A 310 -7.80 18.67 4.76
N MET A 311 -7.82 17.41 5.22
CA MET A 311 -7.96 17.03 6.60
C MET A 311 -6.60 16.77 7.26
N ASN A 312 -6.46 17.16 8.52
CA ASN A 312 -5.26 16.95 9.32
C ASN A 312 -5.54 15.98 10.45
N ILE A 313 -4.57 15.15 10.76
CA ILE A 313 -4.53 14.32 11.97
C ILE A 313 -3.11 14.32 12.55
N HIS A 314 -3.02 14.19 13.88
CA HIS A 314 -1.78 13.93 14.61
C HIS A 314 -1.93 12.62 15.40
N ILE A 315 -0.82 11.92 15.65
CA ILE A 315 -0.84 10.67 16.40
C ILE A 315 0.33 10.63 17.38
N TRP A 316 -0.01 10.63 18.67
CA TRP A 316 0.93 10.71 19.76
C TRP A 316 0.84 9.51 20.73
N PRO A 317 1.45 8.35 20.41
CA PRO A 317 1.33 7.14 21.23
C PRO A 317 1.77 7.35 22.70
N TYR A 318 2.81 8.15 22.92
CA TYR A 318 3.30 8.43 24.26
C TYR A 318 2.36 9.39 24.99
N ASN A 319 1.99 10.53 24.40
CA ASN A 319 1.16 11.57 25.02
C ASN A 319 -0.25 11.04 25.32
N TRP A 320 -0.79 10.17 24.46
CA TRP A 320 -2.10 9.54 24.66
C TRP A 320 -2.03 8.26 25.51
N SER A 321 -0.88 7.97 26.11
CA SER A 321 -0.66 6.84 27.02
C SER A 321 -0.90 5.45 26.39
N TRP A 322 -0.79 5.32 25.09
CA TRP A 322 -0.76 4.02 24.42
C TRP A 322 0.55 3.28 24.75
N VAL A 323 1.63 4.04 24.87
CA VAL A 323 2.90 3.58 25.43
C VAL A 323 3.32 4.47 26.60
N ARG A 324 4.20 3.99 27.45
CA ARG A 324 4.80 4.72 28.57
C ARG A 324 6.28 4.40 28.66
N GLU A 325 7.05 5.17 29.43
CA GLU A 325 8.50 5.03 29.58
C GLU A 325 8.98 3.57 29.71
N LYS A 326 8.27 2.75 30.51
CA LYS A 326 8.62 1.35 30.79
C LYS A 326 7.96 0.34 29.86
N THR A 327 7.12 0.78 28.92
CA THR A 327 6.31 -0.11 28.08
C THR A 327 6.47 0.19 26.59
N LEU A 328 7.49 0.96 26.19
CA LEU A 328 7.73 1.30 24.79
C LEU A 328 7.76 0.05 23.90
N ALA A 329 8.56 -0.94 24.26
CA ALA A 329 8.69 -2.16 23.50
C ALA A 329 7.49 -3.13 23.68
N THR A 330 6.96 -3.26 24.89
CA THR A 330 5.88 -4.24 25.18
C THR A 330 4.52 -3.81 24.64
N ASN A 331 4.30 -2.52 24.48
CA ASN A 331 3.03 -1.97 23.97
C ASN A 331 3.14 -1.46 22.54
N LEU A 332 4.26 -1.69 21.85
CA LEU A 332 4.50 -1.17 20.50
C LEU A 332 3.45 -1.69 19.51
N ASP A 333 3.20 -3.01 19.49
CA ASP A 333 2.23 -3.62 18.58
C ASP A 333 0.82 -3.05 18.83
N LYS A 334 0.45 -2.84 20.09
CA LYS A 334 -0.84 -2.22 20.44
C LYS A 334 -0.92 -0.75 20.04
N ALA A 335 0.18 -0.02 20.12
CA ALA A 335 0.24 1.36 19.63
C ALA A 335 0.09 1.42 18.11
N ILE A 336 0.67 0.47 17.39
CA ILE A 336 0.51 0.31 15.94
C ILE A 336 -0.96 0.02 15.58
N GLU A 337 -1.61 -0.95 16.23
CA GLU A 337 -3.04 -1.23 16.02
C GLU A 337 -3.93 -0.01 16.28
N ASN A 338 -3.65 0.76 17.33
CA ASN A 338 -4.40 1.97 17.65
C ASN A 338 -4.16 3.07 16.59
N THR A 339 -2.93 3.16 16.06
CA THR A 339 -2.58 4.07 14.97
C THR A 339 -3.36 3.75 13.70
N ASP A 340 -3.43 2.47 13.31
CA ASP A 340 -4.21 2.02 12.16
C ASP A 340 -5.69 2.37 12.32
N ALA A 341 -6.28 2.01 13.45
CA ALA A 341 -7.68 2.30 13.74
C ALA A 341 -7.97 3.82 13.72
N TYR A 342 -7.02 4.63 14.18
CA TYR A 342 -7.15 6.08 14.16
C TYR A 342 -7.11 6.63 12.74
N ILE A 343 -6.16 6.21 11.92
CA ILE A 343 -6.06 6.60 10.51
C ILE A 343 -7.32 6.18 9.77
N ASP A 344 -7.74 4.92 9.90
CA ASP A 344 -8.88 4.37 9.16
C ASP A 344 -10.20 5.12 9.49
N ALA A 345 -10.46 5.43 10.76
CA ALA A 345 -11.65 6.19 11.16
C ALA A 345 -11.70 7.59 10.52
N HIS A 346 -10.55 8.24 10.36
CA HIS A 346 -10.49 9.55 9.71
C HIS A 346 -10.60 9.45 8.18
N LEU A 347 -10.04 8.38 7.59
CA LEU A 347 -10.19 8.10 6.15
C LEU A 347 -11.64 7.83 5.75
N GLU A 348 -12.44 7.19 6.61
CA GLU A 348 -13.90 7.02 6.40
C GLU A 348 -14.63 8.36 6.31
N ILE A 349 -14.24 9.33 7.15
CA ILE A 349 -14.81 10.70 7.11
C ILE A 349 -14.33 11.41 5.83
N ALA A 350 -13.04 11.32 5.53
CA ALA A 350 -12.43 11.94 4.37
C ALA A 350 -13.07 11.47 3.06
N ALA A 351 -13.40 10.18 2.96
CA ALA A 351 -14.08 9.60 1.80
C ALA A 351 -15.46 10.21 1.53
N ARG A 352 -16.21 10.58 2.60
CA ARG A 352 -17.52 11.24 2.46
C ARG A 352 -17.42 12.64 1.88
N HIS A 353 -16.26 13.30 2.08
CA HIS A 353 -16.04 14.69 1.64
C HIS A 353 -15.11 14.81 0.43
N GLY A 354 -14.52 13.70 -0.05
CA GLY A 354 -13.58 13.69 -1.15
C GLY A 354 -12.33 14.53 -0.88
N LYS A 355 -11.84 14.54 0.36
CA LYS A 355 -10.66 15.32 0.79
C LYS A 355 -9.51 14.41 1.18
N PRO A 356 -8.25 14.75 0.81
CA PRO A 356 -7.09 13.99 1.26
C PRO A 356 -6.84 14.21 2.76
N VAL A 357 -6.20 13.22 3.39
CA VAL A 357 -5.77 13.26 4.80
C VAL A 357 -4.25 13.36 4.86
N VAL A 358 -3.76 14.26 5.70
CA VAL A 358 -2.35 14.40 6.03
C VAL A 358 -2.14 14.11 7.52
N LEU A 359 -1.27 13.15 7.83
CA LEU A 359 -0.76 12.93 9.19
C LEU A 359 0.37 13.92 9.44
N GLU A 360 0.04 15.08 10.02
CA GLU A 360 0.98 16.19 10.12
C GLU A 360 1.92 16.12 11.30
N GLU A 361 1.60 15.31 12.29
CA GLU A 361 2.48 15.02 13.40
C GLU A 361 2.35 13.57 13.83
N PHE A 362 3.49 12.92 13.95
CA PHE A 362 3.63 11.65 14.66
C PHE A 362 5.07 11.53 15.15
N GLY A 363 5.24 10.87 16.27
CA GLY A 363 6.55 10.65 16.84
C GLY A 363 6.55 9.44 17.78
N PHE A 364 7.74 8.96 18.09
CA PHE A 364 7.93 7.88 19.05
C PHE A 364 9.25 8.06 19.79
N PRO A 365 9.28 7.92 21.13
CA PRO A 365 10.49 8.08 21.92
C PRO A 365 11.59 7.08 21.56
N ARG A 366 12.86 7.42 21.90
CA ARG A 366 13.98 6.48 21.80
C ARG A 366 13.85 5.34 22.79
N ASP A 367 14.52 4.22 22.51
CA ASP A 367 14.51 3.05 23.37
C ASP A 367 14.90 3.40 24.82
N ASP A 368 14.29 2.70 25.79
CA ASP A 368 14.47 2.95 27.21
C ASP A 368 14.22 4.40 27.64
N PHE A 369 13.44 5.15 26.87
CA PHE A 369 13.12 6.55 27.13
C PHE A 369 14.36 7.45 27.28
N GLN A 370 15.35 7.20 26.42
CA GLN A 370 16.57 8.00 26.35
C GLN A 370 16.36 9.25 25.48
N PHE A 371 17.13 10.30 25.72
CA PHE A 371 17.02 11.55 24.97
C PHE A 371 18.29 11.89 24.18
N ALA A 372 19.45 11.36 24.61
CA ALA A 372 20.72 11.71 24.04
C ALA A 372 20.84 11.25 22.58
N LYS A 373 21.38 12.15 21.74
CA LYS A 373 21.75 11.86 20.35
C LYS A 373 22.62 10.59 20.28
N GLY A 374 22.28 9.69 19.33
CA GLY A 374 23.00 8.42 19.15
C GLY A 374 22.56 7.27 20.06
N THR A 375 21.56 7.45 20.95
CA THR A 375 20.95 6.33 21.68
C THR A 375 20.04 5.53 20.76
N PRO A 376 19.78 4.21 21.05
CA PRO A 376 19.01 3.34 20.18
C PRO A 376 17.59 3.84 19.87
N THR A 377 17.10 3.50 18.66
CA THR A 377 15.78 3.89 18.14
C THR A 377 14.94 2.71 17.65
N THR A 378 15.20 1.49 18.15
CA THR A 378 14.61 0.26 17.62
C THR A 378 13.07 0.27 17.63
N CYS A 379 12.45 0.77 18.71
CA CYS A 379 10.98 0.88 18.78
C CYS A 379 10.46 1.98 17.86
N ARG A 380 11.14 3.13 17.82
CA ARG A 380 10.84 4.22 16.89
C ARG A 380 10.92 3.75 15.45
N ASP A 381 11.97 3.05 15.06
CA ASP A 381 12.20 2.57 13.71
C ASP A 381 11.07 1.66 13.24
N LYS A 382 10.65 0.70 14.05
CA LYS A 382 9.51 -0.16 13.75
C LYS A 382 8.19 0.60 13.61
N TYR A 383 7.95 1.57 14.49
CA TYR A 383 6.76 2.40 14.43
C TYR A 383 6.74 3.27 13.18
N TYR A 384 7.89 3.92 12.86
CA TYR A 384 8.05 4.74 11.65
C TYR A 384 7.91 3.89 10.38
N GLU A 385 8.56 2.72 10.33
CA GLU A 385 8.43 1.80 9.19
C GLU A 385 6.96 1.47 8.91
N HIS A 386 6.19 1.14 9.95
CA HIS A 386 4.77 0.84 9.81
C HIS A 386 3.98 2.04 9.30
N VAL A 387 4.10 3.21 9.92
CA VAL A 387 3.35 4.41 9.52
C VAL A 387 3.70 4.83 8.09
N LEU A 388 4.99 4.79 7.73
CA LEU A 388 5.46 5.11 6.39
C LEU A 388 4.99 4.08 5.35
N GLN A 389 4.92 2.79 5.72
CA GLN A 389 4.38 1.77 4.83
C GLN A 389 2.90 2.02 4.50
N ARG A 390 2.08 2.49 5.45
CA ARG A 390 0.66 2.83 5.22
C ARG A 390 0.48 3.90 4.14
N ILE A 391 1.32 4.94 4.12
CA ILE A 391 1.21 5.96 3.05
C ILE A 391 1.75 5.44 1.72
N VAL A 392 2.77 4.60 1.71
CA VAL A 392 3.26 3.95 0.48
C VAL A 392 2.16 3.10 -0.15
N GLU A 393 1.43 2.33 0.66
CA GLU A 393 0.29 1.53 0.20
C GLU A 393 -0.83 2.42 -0.35
N SER A 394 -1.20 3.48 0.37
CA SER A 394 -2.16 4.47 -0.10
C SER A 394 -1.75 5.11 -1.43
N ALA A 395 -0.46 5.40 -1.61
CA ALA A 395 0.06 5.94 -2.88
C ALA A 395 -0.07 4.93 -4.04
N ARG A 396 0.15 3.63 -3.78
CA ARG A 396 -0.02 2.55 -4.78
C ARG A 396 -1.48 2.35 -5.17
N GLU A 397 -2.39 2.49 -4.21
CA GLU A 397 -3.82 2.27 -4.40
C GLU A 397 -4.57 3.54 -4.87
N GLY A 398 -3.93 4.70 -4.82
CA GLY A 398 -4.56 5.98 -5.11
C GLY A 398 -5.53 6.43 -4.01
N GLY A 399 -5.27 6.04 -2.75
CA GLY A 399 -6.10 6.30 -1.58
C GLY A 399 -6.05 7.75 -1.09
N LEU A 400 -6.81 8.06 -0.04
CA LEU A 400 -6.92 9.41 0.51
C LEU A 400 -5.87 9.76 1.56
N PHE A 401 -5.09 8.82 2.07
CA PHE A 401 -3.96 9.10 2.94
C PHE A 401 -2.81 9.62 2.08
N ALA A 402 -2.66 10.95 1.97
CA ALA A 402 -1.89 11.58 0.89
C ALA A 402 -0.62 12.30 1.35
N GLY A 403 -0.39 12.43 2.65
CA GLY A 403 0.82 13.08 3.15
C GLY A 403 1.12 12.75 4.60
N LEU A 404 2.38 12.88 4.98
CA LEU A 404 2.78 12.85 6.38
C LEU A 404 3.98 13.75 6.65
N ASN A 405 4.04 14.28 7.90
CA ASN A 405 5.16 15.05 8.43
C ASN A 405 5.52 14.48 9.82
N PHE A 406 6.66 13.83 9.96
CA PHE A 406 7.07 13.33 11.26
C PHE A 406 7.47 14.49 12.20
N TRP A 407 7.27 14.28 13.49
CA TRP A 407 7.73 15.18 14.52
C TRP A 407 9.00 14.64 15.18
N GLY A 408 10.06 15.37 15.20
CA GLY A 408 10.36 16.67 14.61
C GLY A 408 11.79 16.62 14.09
N TRP A 409 12.13 17.53 13.18
CA TRP A 409 13.46 17.56 12.58
C TRP A 409 14.52 18.04 13.56
N GLY A 410 15.39 17.14 14.02
CA GLY A 410 16.57 17.46 14.83
C GLY A 410 17.78 17.81 13.98
N GLY A 411 17.84 17.23 12.77
CA GLY A 411 18.83 17.58 11.75
C GLY A 411 20.27 17.50 12.22
N LEU A 412 20.99 18.58 11.97
CA LEU A 412 22.39 18.75 12.34
C LEU A 412 22.58 19.46 13.70
N ALA A 413 21.49 19.70 14.46
CA ALA A 413 21.55 20.37 15.75
C ALA A 413 22.55 19.72 16.71
N GLU A 414 23.26 20.55 17.48
CA GLU A 414 24.09 20.11 18.61
C GLU A 414 23.22 20.12 19.88
N GLN A 415 23.01 18.96 20.45
CA GLN A 415 22.23 18.83 21.68
C GLN A 415 23.06 19.36 22.87
N SER A 416 22.42 20.14 23.73
CA SER A 416 23.07 20.62 24.96
C SER A 416 23.46 19.45 25.87
N GLU A 417 24.72 19.46 26.36
CA GLU A 417 25.21 18.44 27.30
C GLU A 417 24.63 18.62 28.73
N THR A 418 24.09 19.82 29.03
CA THR A 418 23.71 20.20 30.39
C THR A 418 22.21 20.48 30.55
N ASN A 419 21.53 20.87 29.47
CA ASN A 419 20.15 21.31 29.52
C ASN A 419 19.21 20.21 29.02
N THR A 420 18.35 19.72 29.88
CA THR A 420 17.28 18.77 29.50
C THR A 420 16.19 19.46 28.66
N TYR A 421 15.87 20.69 29.00
CA TYR A 421 14.92 21.56 28.31
C TYR A 421 15.67 22.68 27.63
N TRP A 422 15.23 23.11 26.49
CA TRP A 422 15.86 24.17 25.72
C TRP A 422 16.06 25.46 26.56
N GLN A 423 17.21 26.05 26.44
CA GLN A 423 17.56 27.35 27.03
C GLN A 423 18.08 28.32 25.97
N PRO A 424 17.93 29.63 26.17
CA PRO A 424 18.49 30.62 25.26
C PRO A 424 19.99 30.42 25.03
N GLY A 425 20.37 30.14 23.78
CA GLY A 425 21.72 29.83 23.34
C GLY A 425 21.94 28.36 22.95
N ASP A 426 21.00 27.46 23.30
CA ASP A 426 21.01 26.11 22.79
C ASP A 426 20.48 26.08 21.35
N ASP A 427 20.92 25.11 20.56
CA ASP A 427 20.31 24.85 19.25
C ASP A 427 18.85 24.38 19.38
N TYR A 428 18.00 24.82 18.48
CA TYR A 428 16.71 24.16 18.30
C TYR A 428 16.88 22.84 17.57
N CYS A 429 16.17 21.80 18.09
CA CYS A 429 16.23 20.45 17.52
C CYS A 429 14.82 19.92 17.29
N GLY A 430 14.00 19.58 17.07
CA GLY A 430 12.66 19.07 16.77
C GLY A 430 11.70 19.24 17.95
N ASP A 431 12.17 18.97 19.17
CA ASP A 431 11.34 19.13 20.37
C ASP A 431 11.26 20.60 20.77
N PRO A 432 10.06 21.16 21.06
CA PRO A 432 9.90 22.53 21.46
C PRO A 432 10.39 22.77 22.89
N ALA A 433 10.47 24.04 23.30
CA ALA A 433 11.19 24.44 24.52
C ALA A 433 10.61 23.85 25.83
N GLN A 434 9.34 23.46 25.87
CA GLN A 434 8.70 22.83 27.04
C GLN A 434 8.91 21.31 27.13
N GLU A 435 9.46 20.69 26.09
CA GLU A 435 9.75 19.26 26.05
C GLU A 435 11.22 18.95 26.31
N GLN A 436 11.49 17.73 26.75
CA GLN A 436 12.86 17.25 26.88
C GLN A 436 13.49 17.13 25.51
N GLN A 437 14.62 17.81 25.32
CA GLN A 437 15.29 17.86 24.04
C GLN A 437 15.86 16.50 23.65
N GLY A 438 15.45 15.95 22.51
CA GLY A 438 15.75 14.61 22.02
C GLY A 438 14.63 13.60 22.23
N LEU A 439 13.50 13.97 22.85
CA LEU A 439 12.36 13.07 23.10
C LEU A 439 11.83 12.45 21.79
N ASN A 440 11.50 13.30 20.82
CA ASN A 440 10.99 12.89 19.51
C ASN A 440 11.91 13.29 18.35
N SER A 441 12.92 14.11 18.60
CA SER A 441 13.82 14.62 17.56
C SER A 441 14.44 13.50 16.72
N VAL A 442 14.37 13.63 15.40
CA VAL A 442 15.08 12.80 14.42
C VAL A 442 16.31 13.56 13.95
N TYR A 443 17.48 13.12 14.36
CA TYR A 443 18.76 13.70 13.93
C TYR A 443 19.25 13.08 12.62
N ALA A 444 20.00 13.83 11.86
CA ALA A 444 20.65 13.32 10.64
C ALA A 444 21.55 12.10 10.91
N SER A 445 22.04 11.96 12.14
CA SER A 445 22.86 10.83 12.58
C SER A 445 22.06 9.60 13.00
N ASP A 446 20.73 9.64 13.04
CA ASP A 446 19.85 8.49 13.31
C ASP A 446 19.69 7.66 12.02
N GLU A 447 20.78 7.04 11.56
CA GLU A 447 20.88 6.45 10.22
C GLU A 447 19.84 5.37 9.95
N SER A 448 19.43 4.57 10.95
CA SER A 448 18.37 3.56 10.79
C SER A 448 17.02 4.22 10.49
N THR A 449 16.61 5.21 11.28
CA THR A 449 15.38 5.97 11.07
C THR A 449 15.41 6.72 9.72
N MET A 450 16.54 7.38 9.39
CA MET A 450 16.69 8.08 8.11
C MET A 450 16.65 7.14 6.90
N THR A 451 17.16 5.92 7.03
CA THR A 451 17.08 4.91 5.97
C THR A 451 15.64 4.48 5.71
N ILE A 452 14.85 4.25 6.76
CA ILE A 452 13.42 3.93 6.66
C ILE A 452 12.67 5.07 5.95
N ILE A 453 12.93 6.32 6.34
CA ILE A 453 12.31 7.50 5.74
C ILE A 453 12.67 7.61 4.24
N ARG A 454 13.96 7.51 3.88
CA ARG A 454 14.43 7.56 2.48
C ARG A 454 13.80 6.45 1.63
N THR A 455 13.75 5.24 2.18
CA THR A 455 13.15 4.08 1.49
C THR A 455 11.68 4.32 1.19
N ALA A 456 10.91 4.79 2.16
CA ALA A 456 9.49 5.07 1.97
C ALA A 456 9.25 6.23 0.99
N ALA A 457 10.07 7.30 1.05
CA ALA A 457 9.98 8.41 0.10
C ALA A 457 10.23 7.94 -1.34
N SER A 458 11.26 7.11 -1.55
CA SER A 458 11.54 6.51 -2.86
C SER A 458 10.41 5.60 -3.35
N GLN A 459 9.83 4.79 -2.47
CA GLN A 459 8.68 3.93 -2.82
C GLN A 459 7.43 4.74 -3.16
N MET A 460 7.18 5.85 -2.46
CA MET A 460 6.09 6.77 -2.80
C MET A 460 6.31 7.44 -4.15
N GLU A 461 7.53 7.88 -4.44
CA GLU A 461 7.88 8.44 -5.75
C GLU A 461 7.62 7.43 -6.86
N GLU A 462 8.09 6.19 -6.67
CA GLU A 462 7.87 5.11 -7.65
C GLU A 462 6.38 4.81 -7.85
N ALA A 463 5.59 4.77 -6.76
CA ALA A 463 4.14 4.56 -6.82
C ALA A 463 3.39 5.65 -7.61
N GLN A 464 4.00 6.80 -7.80
CA GLN A 464 3.43 7.94 -8.53
C GLN A 464 3.82 8.04 -10.00
N LYS A 465 4.75 7.21 -10.46
CA LYS A 465 5.14 7.12 -11.87
C LYS A 465 4.00 6.53 -12.72
N PRO A 466 4.03 6.64 -14.05
CA PRO A 466 3.05 6.01 -14.89
C PRO A 466 2.86 4.54 -14.54
N THR A 467 1.61 4.11 -14.43
CA THR A 467 1.21 2.73 -14.17
C THR A 467 0.38 2.21 -15.33
N ALA A 468 0.25 0.91 -15.45
CA ALA A 468 -0.62 0.34 -16.47
C ALA A 468 -1.37 -0.86 -15.92
N TYR A 469 -2.47 -1.22 -16.62
CA TYR A 469 -3.18 -2.46 -16.36
C TYR A 469 -3.81 -2.98 -17.66
N PHE A 470 -4.01 -4.28 -17.73
CA PHE A 470 -4.70 -4.92 -18.83
C PHE A 470 -6.17 -5.10 -18.48
N PRO A 471 -7.11 -4.42 -19.17
CA PRO A 471 -8.53 -4.68 -19.06
C PRO A 471 -8.86 -5.99 -19.78
N LEU A 472 -8.81 -7.11 -19.06
CA LEU A 472 -8.96 -8.44 -19.64
C LEU A 472 -10.38 -8.66 -20.16
N GLU A 473 -10.64 -8.29 -21.42
CA GLU A 473 -11.89 -8.56 -22.12
C GLU A 473 -12.07 -10.09 -22.29
N ASN A 474 -13.30 -10.59 -22.17
CA ASN A 474 -13.63 -12.01 -22.23
C ASN A 474 -12.78 -12.87 -21.29
N ASP A 475 -12.58 -12.40 -20.05
CA ASP A 475 -11.76 -13.05 -19.04
C ASP A 475 -10.30 -13.28 -19.46
N GLY A 476 -9.78 -12.48 -20.39
CA GLY A 476 -8.42 -12.64 -20.94
C GLY A 476 -8.25 -13.83 -21.88
N LEU A 477 -9.36 -14.39 -22.36
CA LEU A 477 -9.36 -15.58 -23.19
C LEU A 477 -9.86 -15.28 -24.62
N TYR A 478 -9.13 -15.77 -25.62
CA TYR A 478 -9.40 -15.56 -27.04
C TYR A 478 -9.83 -16.84 -27.73
N PHE A 479 -10.99 -16.82 -28.40
CA PHE A 479 -11.60 -17.99 -29.06
C PHE A 479 -11.76 -17.84 -30.56
N GLY A 480 -11.80 -16.61 -31.11
CA GLY A 480 -11.98 -16.32 -32.50
C GLY A 480 -10.76 -16.62 -33.38
N ASP A 481 -10.79 -16.17 -34.62
CA ASP A 481 -9.66 -16.23 -35.53
C ASP A 481 -8.77 -14.99 -35.36
N SER A 482 -7.46 -15.15 -35.61
CA SER A 482 -6.48 -14.04 -35.59
C SER A 482 -6.80 -12.96 -36.62
N PRO A 483 -6.40 -11.68 -36.39
CA PRO A 483 -5.69 -11.21 -35.21
C PRO A 483 -6.61 -11.00 -34.01
N HIS A 484 -6.07 -11.25 -32.82
CA HIS A 484 -6.71 -10.92 -31.54
C HIS A 484 -6.20 -9.57 -31.05
N VAL A 485 -7.03 -8.79 -30.38
CA VAL A 485 -6.63 -7.46 -29.87
C VAL A 485 -6.42 -7.51 -28.37
N LEU A 486 -5.17 -7.27 -27.92
CA LEU A 486 -4.86 -7.06 -26.52
C LEU A 486 -4.83 -5.56 -26.23
N LYS A 487 -5.66 -5.12 -25.30
CA LYS A 487 -5.69 -3.75 -24.84
C LYS A 487 -4.93 -3.59 -23.52
N VAL A 488 -4.26 -2.45 -23.37
CA VAL A 488 -3.66 -2.04 -22.10
C VAL A 488 -3.96 -0.57 -21.87
N LYS A 489 -4.29 -0.20 -20.66
CA LYS A 489 -4.46 1.18 -20.25
C LYS A 489 -3.27 1.62 -19.44
N VAL A 490 -2.70 2.76 -19.83
CA VAL A 490 -1.59 3.41 -19.17
C VAL A 490 -2.11 4.68 -18.52
N ALA A 491 -2.06 4.75 -17.21
CA ALA A 491 -2.39 5.94 -16.43
C ALA A 491 -1.15 6.82 -16.28
N SER A 492 -1.25 8.07 -16.67
CA SER A 492 -0.21 9.08 -16.50
C SER A 492 -0.77 10.30 -15.77
N ARG A 493 0.06 10.97 -14.96
CA ARG A 493 -0.34 12.18 -14.25
C ARG A 493 -0.32 13.42 -15.11
N GLU A 494 0.47 13.38 -16.17
CA GLU A 494 0.69 14.49 -17.09
C GLU A 494 0.72 14.01 -18.54
N ASP A 495 0.61 14.95 -19.47
CA ASP A 495 0.86 14.69 -20.88
C ASP A 495 2.36 14.46 -21.09
N MET A 496 2.74 13.26 -21.51
CA MET A 496 4.15 12.93 -21.76
C MET A 496 4.32 12.15 -23.07
N ARG A 497 5.52 12.23 -23.66
CA ARG A 497 5.95 11.34 -24.73
C ARG A 497 6.81 10.23 -24.14
N ALA A 498 6.42 9.01 -24.42
CA ALA A 498 7.10 7.84 -23.91
C ALA A 498 7.38 6.84 -25.02
N GLU A 499 8.40 6.02 -24.86
CA GLU A 499 8.57 4.80 -25.63
C GLU A 499 8.14 3.63 -24.74
N VAL A 500 7.19 2.83 -25.22
CA VAL A 500 6.72 1.64 -24.52
C VAL A 500 7.06 0.39 -25.33
N VAL A 501 7.42 -0.66 -24.63
CA VAL A 501 7.72 -1.97 -25.20
C VAL A 501 6.75 -2.99 -24.65
N MET A 502 5.96 -3.63 -25.50
CA MET A 502 5.11 -4.77 -25.11
C MET A 502 5.77 -6.05 -25.61
N THR A 503 6.07 -6.95 -24.71
CA THR A 503 6.65 -8.27 -25.01
C THR A 503 5.63 -9.35 -24.73
N LEU A 504 5.46 -10.26 -25.68
CA LEU A 504 4.62 -11.45 -25.56
C LEU A 504 5.51 -12.69 -25.62
N THR A 505 5.36 -13.55 -24.63
CA THR A 505 6.00 -14.87 -24.61
C THR A 505 4.95 -15.95 -24.37
N THR A 506 5.20 -17.18 -24.79
CA THR A 506 4.40 -18.32 -24.33
C THR A 506 4.66 -18.56 -22.84
N ASP A 507 3.76 -19.23 -22.16
CA ASP A 507 3.98 -19.68 -20.77
C ASP A 507 5.21 -20.59 -20.62
N LEU A 508 5.58 -21.34 -21.68
CA LEU A 508 6.84 -22.09 -21.78
C LEU A 508 8.08 -21.22 -22.08
N LYS A 509 7.95 -19.89 -21.88
CA LYS A 509 9.01 -18.88 -22.02
C LYS A 509 9.59 -18.73 -23.44
N ALA A 510 8.92 -19.23 -24.47
CA ALA A 510 9.32 -18.99 -25.85
C ALA A 510 8.85 -17.57 -26.30
N PRO A 511 9.73 -16.78 -26.95
CA PRO A 511 9.34 -15.47 -27.46
C PRO A 511 8.32 -15.61 -28.59
N VAL A 512 7.28 -14.78 -28.56
CA VAL A 512 6.25 -14.73 -29.60
C VAL A 512 6.41 -13.44 -30.41
N GLU A 513 6.27 -12.27 -29.78
CA GLU A 513 6.36 -10.98 -30.44
C GLU A 513 6.81 -9.87 -29.47
N THR A 514 7.42 -8.82 -30.03
CA THR A 514 7.80 -7.62 -29.27
C THR A 514 7.40 -6.38 -30.09
N PHE A 515 6.64 -5.49 -29.47
CA PHE A 515 6.20 -4.23 -30.06
C PHE A 515 6.91 -3.09 -29.34
N SER A 516 7.67 -2.26 -30.07
CA SER A 516 8.20 -1.00 -29.55
C SER A 516 7.48 0.17 -30.22
N ARG A 517 6.92 1.07 -29.43
CA ARG A 517 6.13 2.21 -29.94
C ARG A 517 6.43 3.47 -29.15
N ARG A 518 6.62 4.58 -29.90
CA ARG A 518 6.60 5.92 -29.27
C ARG A 518 5.17 6.41 -29.23
N VAL A 519 4.69 6.69 -28.03
CA VAL A 519 3.31 7.07 -27.75
C VAL A 519 3.25 8.42 -27.06
N LYS A 520 2.12 9.14 -27.25
CA LYS A 520 1.76 10.24 -26.37
C LYS A 520 0.84 9.67 -25.30
N LEU A 521 1.29 9.67 -24.05
CA LEU A 521 0.45 9.41 -22.90
C LEU A 521 -0.21 10.73 -22.52
N ASN A 522 -1.53 10.74 -22.44
CA ASN A 522 -2.27 11.91 -21.98
C ASN A 522 -2.43 11.84 -20.47
N LYS A 523 -2.59 12.99 -19.80
CA LYS A 523 -3.01 13.03 -18.40
C LYS A 523 -4.30 12.21 -18.23
N GLY A 524 -4.30 11.27 -17.29
CA GLY A 524 -5.32 10.24 -17.13
C GLY A 524 -4.99 8.98 -17.93
N ASP A 525 -6.00 8.25 -18.35
CA ASP A 525 -5.83 6.96 -19.04
C ASP A 525 -5.58 7.13 -20.53
N THR A 526 -4.57 6.43 -21.03
CA THR A 526 -4.31 6.26 -22.45
C THR A 526 -4.45 4.77 -22.80
N GLU A 527 -5.36 4.42 -23.70
CA GLU A 527 -5.53 3.03 -24.18
C GLU A 527 -4.59 2.75 -25.35
N LEU A 528 -3.82 1.67 -25.24
CA LEU A 528 -2.99 1.11 -26.29
C LEU A 528 -3.55 -0.24 -26.71
N ALA A 529 -3.56 -0.53 -28.00
CA ALA A 529 -4.04 -1.78 -28.56
C ALA A 529 -2.94 -2.48 -29.36
N TYR A 530 -2.84 -3.79 -29.24
CA TYR A 530 -1.86 -4.64 -29.92
C TYR A 530 -2.58 -5.79 -30.63
N ASP A 531 -2.35 -5.91 -31.93
CA ASP A 531 -2.88 -7.03 -32.71
C ASP A 531 -1.94 -8.23 -32.53
N LEU A 532 -2.48 -9.36 -32.07
CA LEU A 532 -1.73 -10.56 -31.73
C LEU A 532 -2.14 -11.73 -32.63
N ASP A 533 -1.17 -12.50 -33.10
CA ASP A 533 -1.40 -13.77 -33.78
C ASP A 533 -1.13 -14.93 -32.81
N LEU A 534 -2.20 -15.45 -32.18
CA LEU A 534 -2.13 -16.44 -31.12
C LEU A 534 -2.54 -17.84 -31.61
N THR A 535 -1.75 -18.83 -31.26
CA THR A 535 -2.11 -20.25 -31.35
C THR A 535 -2.72 -20.75 -30.02
N PRO A 536 -3.36 -21.96 -29.99
CA PRO A 536 -3.83 -22.51 -28.73
C PRO A 536 -2.72 -22.59 -27.67
N GLY A 537 -2.96 -22.01 -26.49
CA GLY A 537 -1.96 -21.93 -25.39
C GLY A 537 -2.22 -20.77 -24.46
N PHE A 538 -1.31 -20.61 -23.50
CA PHE A 538 -1.25 -19.47 -22.59
C PHE A 538 -0.02 -18.63 -22.87
N TYR A 539 -0.11 -17.34 -22.55
CA TYR A 539 0.91 -16.35 -22.87
C TYR A 539 1.07 -15.37 -21.72
N GLU A 540 2.28 -14.88 -21.56
CA GLU A 540 2.60 -13.76 -20.68
C GLU A 540 2.81 -12.51 -21.52
N ALA A 541 2.05 -11.45 -21.23
CA ALA A 541 2.21 -10.12 -21.82
C ALA A 541 2.79 -9.16 -20.77
N VAL A 542 3.89 -8.49 -21.13
CA VAL A 542 4.58 -7.53 -20.29
C VAL A 542 4.68 -6.20 -21.03
N LEU A 543 4.17 -5.13 -20.41
CA LEU A 543 4.35 -3.77 -20.89
C LEU A 543 5.42 -3.07 -20.08
N GLU A 544 6.43 -2.52 -20.75
CA GLU A 544 7.54 -1.78 -20.16
C GLU A 544 7.57 -0.34 -20.69
N LEU A 545 7.99 0.60 -19.86
CA LEU A 545 8.36 1.96 -20.23
C LEU A 545 9.88 2.03 -20.42
N VAL A 546 10.32 2.70 -21.48
CA VAL A 546 11.74 2.99 -21.67
C VAL A 546 12.03 4.34 -21.00
N GLU A 547 12.84 4.31 -19.95
CA GLU A 547 13.24 5.49 -19.20
C GLU A 547 14.28 6.33 -19.97
N CYS A 548 14.54 7.55 -19.53
CA CYS A 548 15.44 8.48 -20.21
C CYS A 548 16.88 7.98 -20.34
N ASP A 549 17.33 7.11 -19.46
CA ASP A 549 18.65 6.47 -19.49
C ASP A 549 18.70 5.22 -20.36
N GLY A 550 17.56 4.82 -20.95
CA GLY A 550 17.42 3.63 -21.78
C GLY A 550 17.11 2.35 -21.01
N THR A 551 17.00 2.41 -19.69
CA THR A 551 16.52 1.27 -18.87
C THR A 551 15.04 1.02 -19.14
N ARG A 552 14.55 -0.19 -18.85
CA ARG A 552 13.16 -0.56 -19.01
C ARG A 552 12.54 -0.80 -17.65
N ARG A 553 11.42 -0.15 -17.41
CA ARG A 553 10.62 -0.32 -16.19
C ARG A 553 9.30 -1.00 -16.55
N GLU A 554 9.04 -2.12 -15.92
CA GLU A 554 7.77 -2.81 -16.06
C GLU A 554 6.61 -1.93 -15.56
N LEU A 555 5.59 -1.74 -16.41
CA LEU A 555 4.37 -1.02 -16.07
C LEU A 555 3.24 -1.98 -15.69
N ALA A 556 3.11 -3.07 -16.41
CA ALA A 556 2.08 -4.07 -16.18
C ALA A 556 2.48 -5.42 -16.75
N ARG A 557 1.98 -6.48 -16.12
CA ARG A 557 2.12 -7.86 -16.55
C ARG A 557 0.78 -8.58 -16.43
N THR A 558 0.48 -9.46 -17.38
CA THR A 558 -0.70 -10.32 -17.30
C THR A 558 -0.49 -11.61 -18.08
N ASN A 559 -1.19 -12.65 -17.67
CA ASN A 559 -1.37 -13.83 -18.50
C ASN A 559 -2.66 -13.71 -19.31
N ILE A 560 -2.63 -14.24 -20.51
CA ILE A 560 -3.79 -14.39 -21.42
C ILE A 560 -3.81 -15.81 -21.98
N GLY A 561 -4.96 -16.27 -22.45
CA GLY A 561 -5.11 -17.59 -23.04
C GLY A 561 -5.77 -17.55 -24.42
N CYS A 562 -5.39 -18.47 -25.31
CA CYS A 562 -6.04 -18.68 -26.59
C CYS A 562 -6.49 -20.12 -26.71
N LYS A 563 -7.82 -20.32 -26.93
CA LYS A 563 -8.42 -21.65 -27.18
C LYS A 563 -7.87 -22.73 -26.23
N PRO A 564 -7.97 -22.55 -24.89
CA PRO A 564 -7.36 -23.47 -23.93
C PRO A 564 -7.89 -24.90 -24.08
N GLU A 565 -9.11 -25.07 -24.57
CA GLU A 565 -9.70 -26.38 -24.87
C GLU A 565 -9.01 -27.13 -26.02
N ARG A 566 -8.06 -26.49 -26.74
CA ARG A 566 -7.27 -27.07 -27.82
C ARG A 566 -5.80 -27.28 -27.47
N ILE A 567 -5.44 -27.07 -26.23
CA ILE A 567 -4.10 -27.41 -25.75
C ILE A 567 -3.96 -28.92 -25.80
N GLU A 568 -2.90 -29.38 -26.46
CA GLU A 568 -2.56 -30.77 -26.59
C GLU A 568 -1.34 -31.08 -25.73
N SER A 569 -1.52 -31.95 -24.74
CA SER A 569 -0.43 -32.54 -23.97
C SER A 569 -0.57 -34.05 -23.95
N PRO A 570 0.17 -34.77 -24.80
CA PRO A 570 0.03 -36.22 -24.91
C PRO A 570 0.30 -36.92 -23.60
N GLN A 571 -0.50 -37.94 -23.30
CA GLN A 571 -0.21 -38.81 -22.16
C GLN A 571 1.13 -39.56 -22.35
N ASP A 572 1.85 -39.66 -21.28
CA ASP A 572 3.16 -40.37 -21.23
C ASP A 572 3.12 -41.59 -20.30
N LYS A 573 1.94 -42.26 -20.24
CA LYS A 573 1.71 -43.46 -19.45
C LYS A 573 2.74 -44.55 -19.80
N GLN A 574 3.27 -45.20 -18.80
CA GLN A 574 4.09 -46.42 -19.00
C GLN A 574 3.20 -47.61 -19.33
N GLU A 575 3.77 -48.63 -19.98
CA GLU A 575 3.01 -49.77 -20.43
C GLU A 575 2.27 -50.51 -19.29
N ASP A 576 2.83 -50.53 -18.09
CA ASP A 576 2.25 -51.19 -16.91
C ASP A 576 1.47 -50.20 -15.97
N PHE A 577 1.12 -48.99 -16.44
CA PHE A 577 0.42 -47.99 -15.64
C PHE A 577 -0.88 -48.54 -15.06
N ASP A 578 -1.67 -49.21 -15.88
CA ASP A 578 -2.98 -49.73 -15.47
C ASP A 578 -2.80 -50.89 -14.48
N GLU A 579 -1.81 -51.79 -14.73
CA GLU A 579 -1.51 -52.87 -13.83
C GLU A 579 -1.03 -52.36 -12.46
N PHE A 580 -0.16 -51.39 -12.45
CA PHE A 580 0.37 -50.76 -11.21
C PHE A 580 -0.79 -50.19 -10.35
N TRP A 581 -1.73 -49.48 -10.94
CA TRP A 581 -2.80 -48.89 -10.16
C TRP A 581 -3.88 -49.93 -9.75
N ASN A 582 -4.16 -50.91 -10.59
CA ASN A 582 -5.02 -52.04 -10.22
C ASN A 582 -4.43 -52.83 -9.06
N GLN A 583 -3.17 -53.09 -9.08
CA GLN A 583 -2.46 -53.77 -7.97
C GLN A 583 -2.48 -52.89 -6.70
N THR A 584 -2.25 -51.61 -6.81
CA THR A 584 -2.29 -50.68 -5.67
C THR A 584 -3.68 -50.69 -5.00
N LEU A 585 -4.75 -50.65 -5.78
CA LEU A 585 -6.14 -50.72 -5.24
C LEU A 585 -6.45 -52.12 -4.65
N ALA A 586 -5.91 -53.18 -5.23
CA ALA A 586 -6.07 -54.52 -4.66
C ALA A 586 -5.35 -54.63 -3.30
N GLU A 587 -4.15 -54.07 -3.18
CA GLU A 587 -3.41 -53.99 -1.91
C GLU A 587 -4.19 -53.19 -0.86
N LEU A 588 -4.76 -52.02 -1.24
CA LEU A 588 -5.61 -51.25 -0.37
C LEU A 588 -6.83 -52.05 0.13
N ALA A 589 -7.51 -52.78 -0.76
CA ALA A 589 -8.68 -53.58 -0.43
C ALA A 589 -8.38 -54.69 0.60
N THR A 590 -7.15 -55.18 0.68
CA THR A 590 -6.75 -56.20 1.69
C THR A 590 -6.49 -55.60 3.07
N THR A 591 -6.35 -54.26 3.16
CA THR A 591 -6.09 -53.56 4.42
C THR A 591 -7.39 -53.24 5.14
N ALA A 592 -7.62 -53.80 6.33
CA ALA A 592 -8.78 -53.46 7.14
C ALA A 592 -8.82 -52.02 7.54
N PRO A 593 -9.90 -51.25 7.27
CA PRO A 593 -9.90 -49.79 7.47
C PRO A 593 -9.98 -49.32 8.94
N GLU A 594 -10.43 -50.15 9.86
CA GLU A 594 -10.53 -49.92 11.33
C GLU A 594 -11.11 -48.55 11.72
N TYR A 595 -12.27 -48.20 11.13
CA TYR A 595 -12.90 -46.88 11.37
C TYR A 595 -13.24 -46.62 12.84
N LYS A 596 -12.71 -45.52 13.40
CA LYS A 596 -13.01 -45.07 14.75
C LYS A 596 -13.45 -43.60 14.74
N LEU A 597 -14.69 -43.35 15.23
CA LEU A 597 -15.26 -42.03 15.33
C LEU A 597 -15.18 -41.49 16.74
N THR A 598 -14.64 -40.25 16.87
CA THR A 598 -14.57 -39.52 18.15
C THR A 598 -15.35 -38.23 18.00
N LEU A 599 -16.42 -38.06 18.80
CA LEU A 599 -17.28 -36.87 18.77
C LEU A 599 -16.49 -35.62 19.24
N LEU A 600 -16.50 -34.57 18.42
CA LEU A 600 -15.99 -33.25 18.73
C LEU A 600 -17.16 -32.34 19.14
N LYS A 601 -17.39 -32.24 20.46
CA LYS A 601 -18.55 -31.52 20.99
C LYS A 601 -18.51 -30.04 20.71
N GLU A 602 -17.31 -29.44 20.71
CA GLU A 602 -17.02 -28.02 20.45
C GLU A 602 -17.37 -27.59 19.03
N HIS A 603 -17.39 -28.55 18.07
CA HIS A 603 -17.75 -28.32 16.67
C HIS A 603 -19.13 -28.90 16.29
N SER A 604 -19.94 -29.29 17.27
CA SER A 604 -21.22 -29.94 17.09
C SER A 604 -22.37 -29.11 17.65
N ASN A 605 -23.60 -29.28 17.10
CA ASN A 605 -24.83 -28.71 17.63
C ASN A 605 -26.00 -29.69 17.48
N ASP A 606 -27.26 -29.24 17.70
CA ASP A 606 -28.45 -30.05 17.58
C ASP A 606 -28.84 -30.34 16.11
N VAL A 607 -28.19 -29.69 15.13
CA VAL A 607 -28.46 -29.88 13.68
C VAL A 607 -27.48 -30.88 13.08
N ARG A 608 -26.18 -30.72 13.33
CA ARG A 608 -25.14 -31.62 12.82
C ARG A 608 -24.11 -31.94 13.90
N ARG A 609 -23.54 -33.13 13.82
CA ARG A 609 -22.45 -33.60 14.67
C ARG A 609 -21.16 -33.71 13.91
N THR A 610 -20.07 -33.29 14.55
CA THR A 610 -18.72 -33.34 14.01
C THR A 610 -17.93 -34.45 14.73
N TYR A 611 -17.27 -35.27 13.95
CA TYR A 611 -16.43 -36.34 14.46
C TYR A 611 -15.04 -36.27 13.86
N ARG A 612 -14.04 -36.53 14.67
CA ARG A 612 -12.74 -37.00 14.14
C ARG A 612 -12.91 -38.47 13.79
N VAL A 613 -12.46 -38.81 12.59
CA VAL A 613 -12.46 -40.19 12.09
C VAL A 613 -11.01 -40.63 11.95
N ASP A 614 -10.58 -41.59 12.75
CA ASP A 614 -9.29 -42.24 12.57
C ASP A 614 -9.51 -43.54 11.77
N MET A 615 -8.63 -43.86 10.83
CA MET A 615 -8.70 -45.03 9.97
C MET A 615 -7.34 -45.53 9.52
N ILE A 616 -7.28 -46.69 8.94
CA ILE A 616 -6.08 -47.27 8.33
C ILE A 616 -6.14 -47.09 6.83
N GLY A 617 -5.14 -46.43 6.26
CA GLY A 617 -4.96 -46.22 4.84
C GLY A 617 -4.07 -47.25 4.16
N PHE A 618 -3.59 -46.93 2.97
CA PHE A 618 -2.71 -47.77 2.17
C PHE A 618 -1.41 -48.11 2.90
N GLY A 619 -0.99 -49.36 2.79
CA GLY A 619 0.21 -49.88 3.44
C GLY A 619 0.12 -50.00 4.96
N GLY A 620 -1.10 -49.93 5.54
CA GLY A 620 -1.26 -50.01 6.99
C GLY A 620 -0.99 -48.69 7.73
N GLU A 621 -0.77 -47.60 7.04
CA GLU A 621 -0.49 -46.28 7.64
C GLU A 621 -1.76 -45.64 8.22
N PRO A 622 -1.68 -45.08 9.43
CA PRO A 622 -2.79 -44.34 10.01
C PRO A 622 -3.12 -43.09 9.20
N THR A 623 -4.40 -42.87 8.95
CA THR A 623 -4.90 -41.62 8.38
C THR A 623 -6.17 -41.20 9.09
N CYS A 624 -6.62 -39.93 8.88
CA CYS A 624 -7.80 -39.43 9.53
C CYS A 624 -8.54 -38.39 8.69
N GLY A 625 -9.70 -38.00 9.17
CA GLY A 625 -10.49 -36.91 8.61
C GLY A 625 -11.50 -36.36 9.61
N ILE A 626 -12.23 -35.34 9.18
CA ILE A 626 -13.34 -34.74 9.95
C ILE A 626 -14.64 -35.02 9.22
N LEU A 627 -15.54 -35.75 9.88
CA LEU A 627 -16.89 -36.00 9.41
C LEU A 627 -17.86 -35.02 10.07
N VAL A 628 -18.67 -34.34 9.28
CA VAL A 628 -19.80 -33.53 9.76
C VAL A 628 -21.10 -34.10 9.16
N GLU A 629 -21.97 -34.69 9.99
CA GLU A 629 -23.19 -35.34 9.49
C GLU A 629 -24.44 -34.83 10.22
N PRO A 630 -25.64 -34.77 9.57
CA PRO A 630 -26.89 -34.38 10.20
C PRO A 630 -27.25 -35.29 11.39
N VAL A 631 -27.83 -34.67 12.44
CA VAL A 631 -28.38 -35.43 13.58
C VAL A 631 -29.62 -36.22 13.16
N ALA A 632 -30.48 -35.63 12.33
CA ALA A 632 -31.70 -36.27 11.84
C ALA A 632 -31.39 -37.57 11.07
N GLU A 633 -32.35 -38.51 11.13
CA GLU A 633 -32.26 -39.72 10.30
C GLU A 633 -32.56 -39.39 8.83
N GLY A 634 -31.89 -40.05 7.93
CA GLY A 634 -32.01 -39.84 6.50
C GLY A 634 -30.79 -40.30 5.72
N CYS A 635 -30.87 -40.21 4.38
CA CYS A 635 -29.76 -40.36 3.46
C CYS A 635 -29.50 -38.99 2.82
N TYR A 636 -28.30 -38.51 2.88
CA TYR A 636 -27.96 -37.15 2.53
C TYR A 636 -26.89 -37.10 1.43
N GLU A 637 -26.98 -36.09 0.57
CA GLU A 637 -25.85 -35.79 -0.32
C GLU A 637 -24.58 -35.63 0.49
N THR A 638 -23.47 -36.01 -0.10
CA THR A 638 -22.20 -36.06 0.60
C THR A 638 -21.10 -35.43 -0.24
N VAL A 639 -20.32 -34.60 0.37
CA VAL A 639 -19.11 -34.02 -0.25
C VAL A 639 -17.85 -34.51 0.47
N VAL A 640 -16.94 -35.09 -0.30
CA VAL A 640 -15.58 -35.39 0.16
C VAL A 640 -14.67 -34.22 -0.21
N HIS A 641 -14.04 -33.59 0.79
CA HIS A 641 -13.14 -32.48 0.62
C HIS A 641 -11.68 -32.96 0.72
N TYR A 642 -10.95 -32.88 -0.38
CA TYR A 642 -9.53 -33.20 -0.41
C TYR A 642 -8.69 -31.95 -0.21
N MET A 643 -7.72 -32.05 0.71
CA MET A 643 -6.96 -30.88 1.17
C MET A 643 -5.78 -30.52 0.25
N GLY A 644 -5.49 -29.22 0.14
CA GLY A 644 -4.29 -28.70 -0.52
C GLY A 644 -2.99 -29.10 0.20
N TYR A 645 -1.85 -28.88 -0.45
CA TYR A 645 -0.52 -29.22 0.06
C TYR A 645 -0.19 -28.37 1.31
N GLY A 646 0.06 -29.05 2.41
CA GLY A 646 0.35 -28.39 3.70
C GLY A 646 -0.82 -27.66 4.35
N GLY A 647 -2.04 -27.86 3.83
CA GLY A 647 -3.24 -27.21 4.34
C GLY A 647 -3.56 -27.60 5.79
N GLU A 648 -4.12 -26.67 6.55
CA GLU A 648 -4.66 -26.92 7.88
C GLU A 648 -6.08 -27.48 7.81
N VAL A 649 -6.45 -28.32 8.79
CA VAL A 649 -7.81 -28.84 8.85
C VAL A 649 -8.80 -27.74 9.24
N TRP A 650 -9.94 -27.69 8.56
CA TRP A 650 -11.06 -26.82 8.93
C TRP A 650 -12.27 -27.60 9.41
N TYR A 651 -13.16 -26.93 10.11
CA TYR A 651 -14.37 -27.53 10.65
C TYR A 651 -15.58 -26.81 10.07
N PRO A 652 -16.29 -27.40 9.08
CA PRO A 652 -17.52 -26.80 8.57
C PRO A 652 -18.49 -26.44 9.69
N HIS A 653 -19.01 -25.19 9.66
CA HIS A 653 -19.96 -24.78 10.70
C HIS A 653 -21.18 -25.71 10.66
N PRO A 654 -21.59 -26.30 11.80
CA PRO A 654 -22.60 -27.34 11.81
C PRO A 654 -24.01 -26.90 11.33
N SER A 655 -24.27 -25.58 11.25
CA SER A 655 -25.52 -25.05 10.69
C SER A 655 -25.42 -24.60 9.22
N ALA A 656 -24.25 -24.65 8.59
CA ALA A 656 -24.05 -24.11 7.25
C ALA A 656 -24.77 -24.92 6.16
N THR A 657 -24.73 -26.24 6.28
CA THR A 657 -25.34 -27.17 5.31
C THR A 657 -26.09 -28.25 6.05
N PRO A 658 -27.31 -27.97 6.60
CA PRO A 658 -27.98 -28.84 7.57
C PRO A 658 -28.40 -30.20 6.97
N GLU A 659 -28.54 -30.30 5.66
CA GLU A 659 -28.99 -31.50 4.93
C GLU A 659 -27.86 -32.14 4.10
N ARG A 660 -26.57 -31.95 4.52
CA ARG A 660 -25.40 -32.50 3.81
C ARG A 660 -24.46 -33.19 4.79
N VAL A 661 -23.78 -34.21 4.32
CA VAL A 661 -22.61 -34.82 4.96
C VAL A 661 -21.36 -34.22 4.33
N ASP A 662 -20.48 -33.72 5.14
CA ASP A 662 -19.16 -33.26 4.70
C ASP A 662 -18.07 -34.15 5.33
N PHE A 663 -17.11 -34.59 4.51
CA PHE A 663 -15.97 -35.36 4.97
C PHE A 663 -14.66 -34.69 4.51
N ILE A 664 -13.98 -34.01 5.42
CA ILE A 664 -12.69 -33.36 5.16
C ILE A 664 -11.60 -34.39 5.40
N PHE A 665 -11.00 -34.87 4.32
CA PHE A 665 -9.95 -35.87 4.38
C PHE A 665 -8.57 -35.26 4.56
N CYS A 666 -7.84 -35.67 5.60
CA CYS A 666 -6.48 -35.24 5.85
C CYS A 666 -5.48 -36.15 5.14
N ASN A 667 -4.68 -35.58 4.25
CA ASN A 667 -3.65 -36.33 3.56
C ASN A 667 -2.63 -36.93 4.55
N ARG A 668 -2.03 -38.06 4.18
CA ARG A 668 -0.99 -38.68 5.03
C ARG A 668 0.16 -37.74 5.31
N ASN A 669 0.65 -37.70 6.55
CA ASN A 669 1.71 -36.82 7.06
C ASN A 669 1.38 -35.31 7.01
N GLN A 670 0.15 -34.91 6.67
CA GLN A 670 -0.29 -33.51 6.60
C GLN A 670 -1.46 -33.27 7.57
N ALA A 671 -1.75 -32.01 7.88
CA ALA A 671 -2.80 -31.62 8.80
C ALA A 671 -2.79 -32.44 10.11
N LEU A 672 -3.89 -33.09 10.47
CA LEU A 672 -3.99 -33.91 11.68
C LEU A 672 -3.12 -35.19 11.67
N ASN A 673 -2.62 -35.57 10.49
CA ASN A 673 -1.71 -36.73 10.34
C ASN A 673 -0.24 -36.34 10.46
N ARG A 674 0.08 -35.05 10.62
CA ARG A 674 1.47 -34.57 10.74
C ARG A 674 2.07 -34.98 12.08
N LYS A 675 3.26 -35.56 12.03
CA LYS A 675 4.02 -35.93 13.24
C LYS A 675 4.86 -34.72 13.68
N PRO A 676 5.01 -34.49 15.00
CA PRO A 676 5.87 -33.42 15.50
C PRO A 676 7.31 -33.54 14.98
N GLY A 677 7.85 -32.43 14.44
CA GLY A 677 9.22 -32.40 13.94
C GLY A 677 9.40 -32.97 12.52
N GLU A 678 8.32 -33.38 11.86
CA GLU A 678 8.35 -33.86 10.46
C GLU A 678 8.49 -32.68 9.50
N ASP A 679 9.34 -32.82 8.48
CA ASP A 679 9.53 -31.83 7.42
C ASP A 679 8.34 -31.79 6.44
N ASN A 680 8.34 -30.79 5.53
CA ASN A 680 7.29 -30.57 4.53
C ASN A 680 7.70 -31.06 3.13
N TYR A 681 8.80 -31.78 2.99
CA TYR A 681 9.32 -32.23 1.68
C TYR A 681 8.63 -33.51 1.18
N TRP A 682 7.29 -33.56 1.28
CA TRP A 682 6.52 -34.77 0.88
C TRP A 682 6.68 -35.12 -0.59
N LEU A 683 6.82 -34.11 -1.47
CA LEU A 683 7.04 -34.30 -2.91
C LEU A 683 8.26 -35.13 -3.27
N THR A 684 9.29 -35.15 -2.42
CA THR A 684 10.56 -35.83 -2.67
C THR A 684 10.70 -37.16 -1.92
N ARG A 685 9.65 -37.56 -1.17
CA ARG A 685 9.67 -38.79 -0.37
C ARG A 685 9.44 -40.01 -1.23
N GLY A 686 10.32 -40.99 -1.09
CA GLY A 686 10.19 -42.28 -1.76
C GLY A 686 10.42 -42.25 -3.27
N LEU A 687 11.20 -41.26 -3.79
CA LEU A 687 11.56 -41.14 -5.19
C LEU A 687 12.44 -42.28 -5.71
N GLU A 688 12.80 -43.26 -4.87
CA GLU A 688 13.60 -44.42 -5.24
C GLU A 688 12.87 -45.35 -6.22
N SER A 689 11.56 -45.43 -6.15
CA SER A 689 10.73 -46.20 -7.08
C SER A 689 9.27 -45.78 -7.05
N LYS A 690 8.48 -46.14 -8.08
CA LYS A 690 7.05 -45.93 -8.12
C LYS A 690 6.31 -46.60 -6.96
N GLU A 691 6.83 -47.71 -6.44
CA GLU A 691 6.25 -48.45 -5.31
C GLU A 691 6.37 -47.70 -3.99
N THR A 692 7.46 -46.94 -3.81
CA THR A 692 7.78 -46.21 -2.56
C THR A 692 7.37 -44.75 -2.60
N TYR A 693 7.11 -44.21 -3.79
CA TYR A 693 6.82 -42.80 -3.93
C TYR A 693 5.58 -42.37 -3.11
N TYR A 694 5.72 -41.29 -2.40
CA TYR A 694 4.71 -40.76 -1.45
C TYR A 694 3.29 -40.68 -2.03
N TYR A 695 3.15 -40.23 -3.28
CA TYR A 695 1.83 -40.05 -3.92
C TYR A 695 1.14 -41.37 -4.27
N ARG A 696 1.83 -42.52 -4.30
CA ARG A 696 1.14 -43.82 -4.38
C ARG A 696 0.16 -43.99 -3.21
N GLY A 697 0.70 -43.70 -1.99
CA GLY A 697 -0.15 -43.77 -0.81
C GLY A 697 -1.21 -42.67 -0.72
N VAL A 698 -0.89 -41.43 -1.12
CA VAL A 698 -1.88 -40.33 -1.13
C VAL A 698 -3.06 -40.64 -2.02
N PHE A 699 -2.83 -41.11 -3.24
CA PHE A 699 -3.90 -41.39 -4.19
C PHE A 699 -4.71 -42.65 -3.79
N ALA A 700 -4.06 -43.68 -3.23
CA ALA A 700 -4.75 -44.82 -2.67
C ALA A 700 -5.63 -44.43 -1.46
N ASP A 701 -5.12 -43.54 -0.57
CA ASP A 701 -5.88 -43.09 0.59
C ASP A 701 -7.08 -42.20 0.19
N ALA A 702 -7.03 -41.53 -0.96
CA ALA A 702 -8.20 -40.84 -1.49
C ALA A 702 -9.37 -41.79 -1.79
N VAL A 703 -9.07 -42.99 -2.31
CA VAL A 703 -10.09 -44.06 -2.46
C VAL A 703 -10.57 -44.56 -1.09
N ARG A 704 -9.67 -44.66 -0.09
CA ARG A 704 -10.05 -45.00 1.28
C ARG A 704 -11.03 -43.98 1.88
N ALA A 705 -10.92 -42.71 1.55
CA ALA A 705 -11.88 -41.69 1.96
C ALA A 705 -13.29 -41.97 1.37
N VAL A 706 -13.35 -42.37 0.11
CA VAL A 706 -14.62 -42.81 -0.55
C VAL A 706 -15.16 -44.06 0.12
N ASP A 707 -14.33 -45.06 0.41
CA ASP A 707 -14.72 -46.27 1.15
C ASP A 707 -15.39 -45.91 2.49
N PHE A 708 -14.77 -44.96 3.23
CA PHE A 708 -15.32 -44.55 4.51
C PHE A 708 -16.71 -43.95 4.37
N VAL A 709 -16.89 -42.92 3.50
CA VAL A 709 -18.20 -42.27 3.38
C VAL A 709 -19.27 -43.24 2.88
N CYS A 710 -18.94 -44.12 1.92
CA CYS A 710 -19.85 -45.17 1.46
C CYS A 710 -20.22 -46.19 2.55
N SER A 711 -19.45 -46.35 3.60
CA SER A 711 -19.75 -47.21 4.76
C SER A 711 -20.78 -46.58 5.71
N ARG A 712 -21.11 -45.28 5.55
CA ARG A 712 -22.03 -44.55 6.42
C ARG A 712 -23.47 -44.71 6.02
N LYS A 713 -24.37 -44.97 6.97
CA LYS A 713 -25.83 -45.15 6.72
C LYS A 713 -26.53 -43.86 6.28
N LYS A 714 -25.93 -42.69 6.61
CA LYS A 714 -26.49 -41.37 6.30
C LYS A 714 -26.03 -40.83 4.93
N VAL A 715 -25.15 -41.53 4.24
CA VAL A 715 -24.65 -41.17 2.92
C VAL A 715 -25.56 -41.71 1.82
N ASP A 716 -26.04 -40.83 0.96
CA ASP A 716 -26.69 -41.17 -0.27
C ASP A 716 -25.63 -41.51 -1.34
N GLN A 717 -25.53 -42.76 -1.72
CA GLN A 717 -24.52 -43.27 -2.65
C GLN A 717 -24.79 -42.88 -4.12
N ASP A 718 -25.97 -42.34 -4.43
CA ASP A 718 -26.30 -41.77 -5.74
C ASP A 718 -26.08 -40.25 -5.79
N ARG A 719 -25.61 -39.62 -4.69
CA ARG A 719 -25.30 -38.20 -4.57
C ARG A 719 -23.98 -38.00 -3.78
N LEU A 720 -22.93 -38.62 -4.30
CA LEU A 720 -21.59 -38.57 -3.72
C LEU A 720 -20.69 -37.67 -4.56
N PHE A 721 -20.28 -36.53 -4.00
CA PHE A 721 -19.51 -35.51 -4.65
C PHE A 721 -18.11 -35.40 -4.05
N ALA A 722 -17.18 -34.88 -4.83
CA ALA A 722 -15.84 -34.53 -4.32
C ALA A 722 -15.37 -33.18 -4.85
N GLU A 723 -14.64 -32.46 -4.00
CA GLU A 723 -14.01 -31.21 -4.37
C GLU A 723 -12.63 -31.07 -3.72
N GLY A 724 -11.82 -30.16 -4.24
CA GLY A 724 -10.54 -29.82 -3.63
C GLY A 724 -9.76 -28.83 -4.49
N GLY A 725 -8.90 -28.05 -3.83
CA GLY A 725 -8.03 -27.08 -4.48
C GLY A 725 -6.56 -27.51 -4.47
N SER A 726 -5.80 -27.14 -5.52
CA SER A 726 -4.36 -27.42 -5.61
C SER A 726 -4.07 -28.92 -5.54
N GLN A 727 -3.27 -29.39 -4.58
CA GLN A 727 -3.11 -30.83 -4.33
C GLN A 727 -4.45 -31.53 -4.15
N GLY A 728 -5.41 -30.90 -3.47
CA GLY A 728 -6.76 -31.44 -3.32
C GLY A 728 -7.49 -31.56 -4.66
N GLY A 729 -7.30 -30.63 -5.59
CA GLY A 729 -7.83 -30.69 -6.95
C GLY A 729 -7.23 -31.86 -7.75
N ALA A 730 -5.93 -32.08 -7.63
CA ALA A 730 -5.24 -33.26 -8.19
C ALA A 730 -5.84 -34.58 -7.63
N ILE A 731 -5.96 -34.65 -6.31
CA ILE A 731 -6.51 -35.82 -5.62
C ILE A 731 -7.98 -36.06 -6.03
N THR A 732 -8.77 -34.98 -6.18
CA THR A 732 -10.17 -35.08 -6.65
C THR A 732 -10.26 -35.73 -8.04
N LEU A 733 -9.40 -35.31 -8.98
CA LEU A 733 -9.35 -35.88 -10.33
C LEU A 733 -8.89 -37.35 -10.31
N VAL A 734 -7.84 -37.65 -9.56
CA VAL A 734 -7.33 -39.02 -9.45
C VAL A 734 -8.29 -39.94 -8.71
N ALA A 735 -8.95 -39.48 -7.65
CA ALA A 735 -9.98 -40.26 -6.95
C ALA A 735 -11.14 -40.66 -7.89
N ALA A 736 -11.64 -39.71 -8.70
CA ALA A 736 -12.69 -39.99 -9.67
C ALA A 736 -12.24 -40.91 -10.82
N ALA A 737 -10.97 -40.91 -11.16
CA ALA A 737 -10.37 -41.79 -12.16
C ALA A 737 -10.18 -43.23 -11.66
N LEU A 738 -9.91 -43.39 -10.36
CA LEU A 738 -9.64 -44.67 -9.69
C LEU A 738 -10.90 -45.29 -9.07
N ASP A 739 -11.89 -44.44 -8.76
CA ASP A 739 -13.13 -44.87 -8.07
C ASP A 739 -14.36 -44.23 -8.70
N HIS A 740 -15.14 -45.05 -9.39
CA HIS A 740 -16.33 -44.59 -10.14
C HIS A 740 -17.61 -44.43 -9.28
N ARG A 741 -17.51 -44.49 -7.94
CA ARG A 741 -18.62 -44.20 -7.02
C ARG A 741 -18.84 -42.69 -6.87
N LEU A 742 -17.90 -41.84 -7.26
CA LEU A 742 -18.09 -40.39 -7.26
C LEU A 742 -19.02 -39.98 -8.41
N ASP A 743 -20.12 -39.30 -8.09
CA ASP A 743 -21.12 -38.90 -9.08
C ASP A 743 -20.80 -37.58 -9.79
N ILE A 744 -20.16 -36.64 -9.12
CA ILE A 744 -19.76 -35.32 -9.64
C ILE A 744 -18.52 -34.81 -8.91
N ILE A 745 -17.63 -34.16 -9.65
CA ILE A 745 -16.42 -33.58 -9.03
C ILE A 745 -16.20 -32.12 -9.42
N ALA A 746 -15.54 -31.38 -8.51
CA ALA A 746 -15.25 -29.96 -8.64
C ALA A 746 -13.78 -29.62 -8.24
N PRO A 747 -12.78 -30.03 -9.04
CA PRO A 747 -11.39 -29.64 -8.79
C PRO A 747 -11.18 -28.15 -9.05
N SER A 748 -10.38 -27.46 -8.22
CA SER A 748 -9.92 -26.11 -8.48
C SER A 748 -8.40 -26.06 -8.50
N VAL A 749 -7.83 -25.29 -9.44
CA VAL A 749 -6.37 -25.12 -9.65
C VAL A 749 -5.57 -26.42 -9.43
N PRO A 750 -5.92 -27.52 -10.13
CA PRO A 750 -5.32 -28.83 -9.83
C PRO A 750 -3.81 -28.84 -10.04
N PHE A 751 -3.11 -29.39 -9.06
CA PHE A 751 -1.67 -29.58 -8.97
C PHE A 751 -1.24 -30.91 -9.62
N LEU A 752 0.06 -31.17 -9.72
CA LEU A 752 0.65 -32.45 -10.15
C LEU A 752 0.25 -32.93 -11.56
N SER A 753 0.08 -32.01 -12.50
CA SER A 753 -0.30 -32.34 -13.87
C SER A 753 0.75 -31.83 -14.85
N ASP A 754 1.07 -32.63 -15.87
CA ASP A 754 1.96 -32.27 -16.98
C ASP A 754 3.37 -31.85 -16.54
N TYR A 755 4.04 -32.71 -15.79
CA TYR A 755 5.31 -32.39 -15.14
C TYR A 755 6.41 -31.86 -16.08
N ARG A 756 6.47 -32.29 -17.35
CA ARG A 756 7.49 -31.84 -18.28
C ARG A 756 7.34 -30.35 -18.63
N ASP A 757 6.12 -29.91 -18.89
CA ASP A 757 5.82 -28.51 -19.18
C ASP A 757 5.74 -27.72 -17.88
N TYR A 758 5.21 -28.30 -16.81
CA TYR A 758 5.13 -27.67 -15.50
C TYR A 758 6.48 -27.14 -15.01
N PHE A 759 7.54 -27.95 -15.09
CA PHE A 759 8.89 -27.56 -14.66
C PHE A 759 9.54 -26.49 -15.54
N GLN A 760 9.03 -26.27 -16.76
CA GLN A 760 9.47 -25.18 -17.62
C GLN A 760 8.73 -23.87 -17.31
N ILE A 761 7.45 -23.96 -16.90
CA ILE A 761 6.60 -22.80 -16.64
C ILE A 761 6.95 -22.17 -15.29
N VAL A 762 7.08 -22.99 -14.24
CA VAL A 762 7.34 -22.56 -12.87
C VAL A 762 8.49 -23.31 -12.23
N GLU A 763 9.21 -22.62 -11.35
CA GLU A 763 10.39 -23.17 -10.70
C GLU A 763 10.02 -24.25 -9.67
N TRP A 764 9.04 -23.95 -8.79
CA TRP A 764 8.56 -24.91 -7.81
C TRP A 764 7.34 -25.68 -8.37
N PRO A 765 7.22 -27.00 -8.25
CA PRO A 765 8.03 -27.90 -7.46
C PRO A 765 9.22 -28.54 -8.22
N GLY A 766 9.46 -28.13 -9.46
CA GLY A 766 10.48 -28.75 -10.33
C GLY A 766 11.88 -28.74 -9.70
N ASN A 767 12.30 -27.61 -9.15
CA ASN A 767 13.59 -27.46 -8.50
C ASN A 767 13.82 -28.51 -7.38
N TRP A 768 12.82 -28.74 -6.50
CA TRP A 768 12.92 -29.72 -5.42
C TRP A 768 13.01 -31.15 -5.94
N LEU A 769 12.23 -31.50 -6.94
CA LEU A 769 12.20 -32.83 -7.52
C LEU A 769 13.47 -33.11 -8.33
N LEU A 770 13.94 -32.16 -9.12
CA LEU A 770 15.18 -32.27 -9.88
C LEU A 770 16.41 -32.37 -8.96
N GLU A 771 16.50 -31.55 -7.93
CA GLU A 771 17.58 -31.63 -6.95
C GLU A 771 17.56 -32.96 -6.19
N ALA A 772 16.39 -33.40 -5.77
CA ALA A 772 16.25 -34.67 -5.07
C ALA A 772 16.60 -35.88 -5.95
N ALA A 773 16.26 -35.82 -7.25
CA ALA A 773 16.66 -36.83 -8.23
C ALA A 773 18.18 -36.84 -8.43
N GLN A 774 18.79 -35.67 -8.64
CA GLN A 774 20.24 -35.53 -8.77
C GLN A 774 21.00 -36.07 -7.55
N GLN A 775 20.54 -35.77 -6.32
CA GLN A 775 21.14 -36.29 -5.08
C GLN A 775 21.08 -37.83 -4.99
N ARG A 776 20.13 -38.46 -5.68
CA ARG A 776 19.96 -39.91 -5.75
C ARG A 776 20.68 -40.55 -6.96
N GLY A 777 21.31 -39.71 -7.82
CA GLY A 777 21.95 -40.18 -9.04
C GLY A 777 20.97 -40.58 -10.16
N MET A 778 19.70 -40.12 -10.04
CA MET A 778 18.65 -40.33 -11.02
C MET A 778 18.75 -39.26 -12.13
N SER A 779 18.65 -39.66 -13.39
CA SER A 779 18.56 -38.72 -14.52
C SER A 779 17.18 -38.08 -14.58
N GLU A 780 17.06 -36.96 -15.31
CA GLU A 780 15.76 -36.29 -15.52
C GLU A 780 14.74 -37.20 -16.21
N ASP A 781 15.18 -38.01 -17.20
CA ASP A 781 14.29 -38.94 -17.88
C ASP A 781 13.80 -40.08 -16.97
N GLU A 782 14.63 -40.57 -16.05
CA GLU A 782 14.21 -41.53 -15.03
C GLU A 782 13.23 -40.89 -14.05
N LEU A 783 13.44 -39.60 -13.66
CA LEU A 783 12.49 -38.86 -12.83
C LEU A 783 11.15 -38.69 -13.53
N TYR A 784 11.14 -38.23 -14.78
CA TYR A 784 9.89 -38.08 -15.53
C TYR A 784 9.19 -39.43 -15.78
N THR A 785 9.92 -40.51 -16.01
CA THR A 785 9.37 -41.85 -16.11
C THR A 785 8.67 -42.26 -14.79
N LEU A 786 9.30 -42.00 -13.65
CA LEU A 786 8.68 -42.25 -12.34
C LEU A 786 7.44 -41.37 -12.14
N LEU A 787 7.53 -40.05 -12.39
CA LEU A 787 6.45 -39.10 -12.21
C LEU A 787 5.27 -39.39 -13.14
N SER A 788 5.48 -40.00 -14.32
CA SER A 788 4.40 -40.35 -15.25
C SER A 788 3.36 -41.31 -14.64
N TYR A 789 3.72 -42.11 -13.63
CA TYR A 789 2.75 -42.90 -12.87
C TYR A 789 1.82 -42.08 -11.99
N PHE A 790 2.20 -40.83 -11.68
CA PHE A 790 1.52 -39.93 -10.72
C PHE A 790 1.07 -38.62 -11.37
N ASP A 791 1.35 -38.44 -12.66
CA ASP A 791 0.91 -37.28 -13.41
C ASP A 791 -0.61 -37.32 -13.62
N VAL A 792 -1.31 -36.31 -13.14
CA VAL A 792 -2.78 -36.23 -13.14
C VAL A 792 -3.33 -36.35 -14.56
N LYS A 793 -2.65 -35.79 -15.57
CA LYS A 793 -3.11 -35.91 -16.97
C LYS A 793 -3.25 -37.37 -17.44
N ASN A 794 -2.47 -38.30 -16.86
CA ASN A 794 -2.49 -39.73 -17.19
C ASN A 794 -3.67 -40.49 -16.58
N PHE A 795 -4.50 -39.85 -15.73
CA PHE A 795 -5.68 -40.42 -15.10
C PHE A 795 -7.00 -39.97 -15.75
N THR A 796 -7.00 -38.71 -16.26
CA THR A 796 -8.26 -37.99 -16.52
C THR A 796 -9.10 -38.58 -17.64
N ASP A 797 -8.58 -39.34 -18.56
CA ASP A 797 -9.31 -40.09 -19.57
C ASP A 797 -10.21 -41.22 -18.99
N ARG A 798 -10.01 -41.59 -17.73
CA ARG A 798 -10.82 -42.58 -16.99
C ARG A 798 -12.01 -42.00 -16.26
N ILE A 799 -12.10 -40.67 -16.14
CA ILE A 799 -13.16 -39.99 -15.38
C ILE A 799 -14.50 -40.14 -16.13
N GLN A 800 -15.50 -40.70 -15.44
CA GLN A 800 -16.82 -40.96 -16.00
C GLN A 800 -17.91 -39.99 -15.49
N CYS A 801 -17.66 -39.34 -14.35
CA CYS A 801 -18.62 -38.40 -13.76
C CYS A 801 -18.46 -36.99 -14.34
N PRO A 802 -19.52 -36.13 -14.28
CA PRO A 802 -19.43 -34.73 -14.65
C PRO A 802 -18.38 -33.96 -13.83
N VAL A 803 -17.64 -33.06 -14.49
CA VAL A 803 -16.55 -32.29 -13.93
C VAL A 803 -16.77 -30.79 -14.12
N ILE A 804 -16.68 -30.01 -13.07
CA ILE A 804 -16.48 -28.55 -13.15
C ILE A 804 -15.12 -28.19 -12.59
N MET A 805 -14.28 -27.50 -13.38
CA MET A 805 -12.94 -27.10 -12.96
C MET A 805 -12.86 -25.57 -12.86
N ALA A 806 -12.32 -25.04 -11.77
CA ALA A 806 -11.96 -23.62 -11.67
C ALA A 806 -10.46 -23.41 -11.81
N PHE A 807 -10.08 -22.30 -12.43
CA PHE A 807 -8.68 -21.88 -12.48
C PHE A 807 -8.53 -20.36 -12.41
N GLY A 808 -7.42 -19.89 -11.83
CA GLY A 808 -7.00 -18.50 -11.89
C GLY A 808 -6.09 -18.29 -13.10
N LEU A 809 -6.42 -17.31 -13.95
CA LEU A 809 -5.61 -17.04 -15.15
C LEU A 809 -4.18 -16.58 -14.81
N GLN A 810 -4.00 -15.97 -13.65
CA GLN A 810 -2.72 -15.48 -13.14
C GLN A 810 -2.03 -16.47 -12.19
N ASP A 811 -2.41 -17.75 -12.19
CA ASP A 811 -1.85 -18.74 -11.30
C ASP A 811 -0.42 -19.11 -11.72
N VAL A 812 0.56 -18.75 -10.89
CA VAL A 812 1.98 -19.05 -11.04
C VAL A 812 2.43 -20.29 -10.24
N THR A 813 1.50 -20.93 -9.52
CA THR A 813 1.75 -22.14 -8.74
C THR A 813 1.25 -23.40 -9.47
N CYS A 814 0.01 -23.36 -9.93
CA CYS A 814 -0.60 -24.42 -10.76
C CYS A 814 -1.07 -23.76 -12.08
N PRO A 815 -0.16 -23.50 -13.02
CA PRO A 815 -0.47 -22.73 -14.23
C PRO A 815 -1.65 -23.32 -15.01
N PRO A 816 -2.50 -22.49 -15.60
CA PRO A 816 -3.65 -22.96 -16.39
C PRO A 816 -3.29 -23.99 -17.47
N HIS A 817 -2.13 -23.88 -18.10
CA HIS A 817 -1.61 -24.84 -19.06
C HIS A 817 -1.71 -26.27 -18.53
N THR A 818 -1.11 -26.52 -17.35
CA THR A 818 -1.06 -27.84 -16.74
C THR A 818 -2.44 -28.35 -16.32
N ASN A 819 -3.36 -27.42 -15.97
CA ASN A 819 -4.75 -27.78 -15.66
C ASN A 819 -5.47 -28.30 -16.91
N PHE A 820 -5.29 -27.62 -18.05
CA PHE A 820 -5.94 -28.00 -19.31
C PHE A 820 -5.32 -29.25 -19.94
N ALA A 821 -4.05 -29.54 -19.71
CA ALA A 821 -3.41 -30.78 -20.16
C ALA A 821 -4.18 -32.03 -19.75
N GLY A 822 -4.62 -32.12 -18.49
CA GLY A 822 -5.47 -33.19 -18.01
C GLY A 822 -6.95 -32.98 -18.34
N PHE A 823 -7.48 -31.79 -18.14
CA PHE A 823 -8.91 -31.50 -18.33
C PHE A 823 -9.41 -31.77 -19.75
N ASN A 824 -8.59 -31.47 -20.78
CA ASN A 824 -8.97 -31.68 -22.16
C ASN A 824 -9.18 -33.18 -22.51
N MET A 825 -8.55 -34.11 -21.79
CA MET A 825 -8.66 -35.55 -21.95
C MET A 825 -9.98 -36.14 -21.41
N ILE A 826 -10.66 -35.42 -20.49
CA ILE A 826 -11.94 -35.88 -19.90
C ILE A 826 -13.01 -35.96 -20.98
N GLN A 827 -13.72 -37.10 -21.06
CA GLN A 827 -14.76 -37.33 -22.05
C GLN A 827 -16.19 -37.17 -21.48
N SER A 828 -16.35 -37.22 -20.16
CA SER A 828 -17.61 -36.97 -19.48
C SER A 828 -18.05 -35.50 -19.59
N PRO A 829 -19.31 -35.18 -19.26
CA PRO A 829 -19.74 -33.78 -19.25
C PRO A 829 -18.80 -32.90 -18.41
N LYS A 830 -18.25 -31.89 -19.02
CA LYS A 830 -17.26 -31.01 -18.35
C LYS A 830 -17.51 -29.56 -18.64
N ARG A 831 -17.11 -28.71 -17.68
CA ARG A 831 -17.11 -27.27 -17.78
C ARG A 831 -15.91 -26.72 -17.00
N TRP A 832 -15.41 -25.59 -17.42
CA TRP A 832 -14.42 -24.82 -16.64
C TRP A 832 -14.92 -23.41 -16.36
N VAL A 833 -14.38 -22.80 -15.31
CA VAL A 833 -14.62 -21.40 -14.89
C VAL A 833 -13.28 -20.71 -14.74
N CYS A 834 -13.12 -19.59 -15.43
CA CYS A 834 -11.92 -18.74 -15.35
C CYS A 834 -12.14 -17.58 -14.39
N TYR A 835 -11.14 -17.33 -13.54
CA TYR A 835 -11.06 -16.11 -12.75
C TYR A 835 -9.86 -15.29 -13.24
N PRO A 836 -10.08 -14.28 -14.11
CA PRO A 836 -9.02 -13.65 -14.92
C PRO A 836 -7.99 -12.88 -14.10
N HIS A 837 -8.38 -12.37 -12.94
CA HIS A 837 -7.49 -11.59 -12.04
C HIS A 837 -6.98 -12.40 -10.85
N CYS A 838 -7.36 -13.66 -10.74
CA CYS A 838 -6.94 -14.53 -9.64
C CYS A 838 -5.67 -15.32 -10.00
N GLY A 839 -4.81 -15.47 -9.02
CA GLY A 839 -3.72 -16.44 -8.99
C GLY A 839 -4.19 -17.76 -8.39
N HIS A 840 -3.33 -18.38 -7.57
CA HIS A 840 -3.56 -19.70 -6.97
C HIS A 840 -4.70 -19.74 -5.94
N SER A 841 -5.03 -18.61 -5.30
CA SER A 841 -5.95 -18.55 -4.15
C SER A 841 -7.40 -18.35 -4.59
N LEU A 842 -8.10 -19.40 -4.95
CA LEU A 842 -9.53 -19.35 -5.30
C LEU A 842 -10.49 -19.49 -4.10
N TRP A 843 -9.99 -19.82 -2.91
CA TRP A 843 -10.83 -19.96 -1.71
C TRP A 843 -11.43 -18.62 -1.21
N ASN A 844 -10.92 -17.50 -1.67
CA ASN A 844 -11.45 -16.16 -1.38
C ASN A 844 -12.42 -15.65 -2.47
N VAL A 845 -12.71 -16.45 -3.49
CA VAL A 845 -13.62 -16.11 -4.58
C VAL A 845 -15.03 -16.60 -4.24
N PRO A 846 -15.96 -15.70 -3.86
CA PRO A 846 -17.29 -16.12 -3.39
C PRO A 846 -18.15 -16.78 -4.47
N GLU A 847 -17.87 -16.50 -5.75
CA GLU A 847 -18.59 -17.06 -6.89
C GLU A 847 -18.28 -18.54 -7.13
N TRP A 848 -17.09 -19.02 -6.73
CA TRP A 848 -16.71 -20.41 -6.98
C TRP A 848 -17.60 -21.43 -6.26
N PRO A 849 -17.89 -21.29 -4.96
CA PRO A 849 -18.86 -22.18 -4.30
C PRO A 849 -20.25 -22.16 -4.94
N GLU A 850 -20.71 -21.01 -5.43
CA GLU A 850 -22.01 -20.89 -6.10
C GLU A 850 -22.05 -21.66 -7.44
N GLU A 851 -20.99 -21.52 -8.25
CA GLU A 851 -20.83 -22.25 -9.51
C GLU A 851 -20.77 -23.78 -9.30
N MET A 852 -20.05 -24.20 -8.28
CA MET A 852 -19.91 -25.59 -7.87
C MET A 852 -21.27 -26.15 -7.43
N GLU A 853 -21.99 -25.48 -6.55
CA GLU A 853 -23.30 -25.90 -6.08
C GLU A 853 -24.35 -25.95 -7.22
N ALA A 854 -24.30 -24.99 -8.14
CA ALA A 854 -25.14 -24.98 -9.34
C ALA A 854 -24.83 -26.17 -10.26
N TRP A 855 -23.57 -26.56 -10.40
CA TRP A 855 -23.14 -27.71 -11.17
C TRP A 855 -23.58 -29.01 -10.52
N PHE A 856 -23.44 -29.17 -9.22
CA PHE A 856 -23.92 -30.32 -8.45
C PHE A 856 -25.42 -30.50 -8.61
N LYS A 857 -26.20 -29.45 -8.40
CA LYS A 857 -27.66 -29.47 -8.64
C LYS A 857 -28.05 -29.89 -10.06
N LYS A 858 -27.33 -29.40 -11.06
CA LYS A 858 -27.63 -29.66 -12.48
C LYS A 858 -27.42 -31.13 -12.88
N HIS A 859 -26.40 -31.75 -12.30
CA HIS A 859 -25.96 -33.10 -12.70
C HIS A 859 -26.30 -34.18 -11.68
N SER A 860 -26.76 -33.80 -10.47
CA SER A 860 -27.24 -34.76 -9.46
C SER A 860 -28.41 -35.59 -10.01
N LYS A 861 -28.37 -36.88 -9.75
CA LYS A 861 -29.50 -37.75 -9.99
C LYS A 861 -30.63 -37.40 -9.00
N LEU A 862 -31.77 -36.90 -9.49
CA LEU A 862 -32.94 -36.60 -8.67
C LEU A 862 -33.65 -37.89 -8.25
#